data_8522c04f1ac7c58d2114e6b4f32b2cbd
#
_entry.id   8522c04f1ac7c58d2114e6b4f32b2cbd
#
_cell.length_a   1.000
_cell.length_b   1.000
_cell.length_c   1.000
_cell.angle_alpha   90.00
_cell.angle_beta   90.00
_cell.angle_gamma   90.00
#
_symmetry.space_group_name_H-M   'P 1'
#
loop_
_entity.id
_entity.type
_entity.pdbx_description
1 polymer ?
#
loop_
_entity_poly.entity_id
_entity_poly.type
_entity_poly.pdbx_seq_one_letter_code
_entity_poly.pdbx_strand_id
1 'polypeptide(L)'
;MKKRSIFMVAGVAMLYFNNAYGQETAKDSTKVSSIDQVVITGNSNPKKKIESSTAISTFNAKEIQKQNPISTAALLQRVPGFAVETSGGEVGNNLFARGIPSAGAYEFVQVQEDGLPVFEDGALQFANADNFFRVDNTVSRLEALRGGSGSIYANNSPGGLINFISKEGTNTFKGTAKLETGSYGLMRTDVNVGGALVQDKLFFNVGGFYRVDNGIRKTGFKANDGGQIKMNLKYVFDKGYVKAYYKKLDDRNTFYLPIPLIQNGNDLKGFPGFDPNYGTYSYRAISQLSIPQAGGGFFQRNLEDGIHPKVDVIGAEFKYDLGNNFTVLNKTRYTNINMNYTGIFPAGGPQLAADFARNKGVGANNYQYSLVSSGQSVSPQYVQELGFWAIDKQMKNFVNDLQFNYKFDKGNITAGFYKSSWKSHQYWNWSNILTTATDRPELLNLVDKSLNPTDTGYSKTYNGVSSMSFLIRDSQIQGSLNNIYLNVDYNITDDLSVNGGIRYSRDFYKGYGVNTTTANLNNSGLTTDGTHSFATTTADDNMAVLGNKYTYWNYDISRVSYTLAANYKINRENAVYARFSSGFRSPNEEAYYNNMSDLSKIKPVLTNQLEVGYKYYSRTFDIAVIPFYSTLKNLSFTDVYSNGTSENKFANTSNLGVELEGYARLFSNVLEVTFNGTIQNPKYKNFTGRNSDGTTFDYDGNVVRRIPKFYFNISPAVNITKEWRTYISYNYYGKRFQDERNVQVLPSFSEFGAGMSYQLGKIRFAIDGTNIFNTIGITEGDPRAGSPTGDGIIMARPIMGAAVRGSITLDF
;
A
#
# COMPACT_ATOMS: atom_id res chain seq x y z
N MET A 1 0.33 27.89 -14.95
CA MET A 1 -0.54 27.95 -16.16
C MET A 1 0.01 27.21 -17.40
N LYS A 2 1.26 26.75 -17.46
CA LYS A 2 1.83 26.09 -18.68
C LYS A 2 1.69 24.56 -18.79
N LYS A 3 1.11 23.86 -17.78
CA LYS A 3 0.96 22.38 -17.79
C LYS A 3 -0.43 21.88 -18.25
N ARG A 4 -1.41 22.77 -18.45
CA ARG A 4 -2.79 22.39 -18.84
C ARG A 4 -2.99 22.15 -20.34
N SER A 5 -2.04 22.54 -21.19
CA SER A 5 -2.24 22.55 -22.65
C SER A 5 -1.97 21.24 -23.37
N ILE A 6 -1.29 20.26 -22.76
CA ILE A 6 -0.88 19.03 -23.45
C ILE A 6 -2.02 18.00 -23.54
N PHE A 7 -2.94 17.98 -22.57
CA PHE A 7 -4.06 17.04 -22.60
C PHE A 7 -5.26 17.48 -23.45
N MET A 8 -5.39 18.76 -23.72
CA MET A 8 -6.46 19.29 -24.61
C MET A 8 -6.22 18.96 -26.09
N VAL A 9 -4.96 18.80 -26.50
CA VAL A 9 -4.60 18.45 -27.89
C VAL A 9 -4.92 16.98 -28.21
N ALA A 10 -4.86 16.07 -27.24
CA ALA A 10 -5.24 14.66 -27.44
C ALA A 10 -6.75 14.46 -27.66
N GLY A 11 -7.61 15.31 -27.06
CA GLY A 11 -9.05 15.26 -27.24
C GLY A 11 -9.56 15.72 -28.63
N VAL A 12 -8.85 16.62 -29.25
CA VAL A 12 -9.23 17.17 -30.59
C VAL A 12 -8.75 16.26 -31.72
N ALA A 13 -7.66 15.53 -31.55
CA ALA A 13 -7.17 14.60 -32.59
C ALA A 13 -8.08 13.36 -32.78
N MET A 14 -8.95 13.05 -31.83
CA MET A 14 -9.88 11.89 -31.92
C MET A 14 -11.11 12.15 -32.81
N LEU A 15 -11.38 13.38 -33.22
CA LEU A 15 -12.54 13.72 -34.05
C LEU A 15 -12.33 13.60 -35.59
N TYR A 16 -11.09 13.31 -36.04
CA TYR A 16 -10.76 13.25 -37.46
C TYR A 16 -10.54 11.86 -38.07
N PHE A 17 -10.73 10.77 -37.31
CA PHE A 17 -10.58 9.41 -37.83
C PHE A 17 -11.93 8.69 -37.97
N ASN A 18 -12.82 9.20 -38.80
CA ASN A 18 -13.93 8.42 -39.34
C ASN A 18 -13.68 8.17 -40.81
N ASN A 19 -13.24 6.94 -41.11
CA ASN A 19 -13.60 6.14 -42.29
C ASN A 19 -12.53 5.05 -42.54
N ALA A 20 -12.76 3.88 -41.99
CA ALA A 20 -12.24 2.64 -42.56
C ALA A 20 -13.23 1.53 -42.21
N TYR A 21 -14.04 1.14 -43.16
CA TYR A 21 -14.91 -0.03 -43.12
C TYR A 21 -14.07 -1.29 -43.31
N GLY A 22 -14.08 -2.15 -42.30
CA GLY A 22 -13.64 -3.53 -42.39
C GLY A 22 -14.54 -4.37 -41.52
N GLN A 23 -15.58 -4.95 -42.14
CA GLN A 23 -16.40 -5.98 -41.47
C GLN A 23 -15.62 -7.30 -41.48
N GLU A 24 -15.07 -7.69 -40.35
CA GLU A 24 -14.83 -9.09 -40.03
C GLU A 24 -15.60 -9.42 -38.77
N THR A 25 -16.46 -10.41 -38.86
CA THR A 25 -17.19 -11.02 -37.74
C THR A 25 -16.20 -11.57 -36.74
N ALA A 26 -15.94 -10.80 -35.69
CA ALA A 26 -15.14 -11.23 -34.57
C ALA A 26 -15.81 -12.46 -33.93
N LYS A 27 -15.19 -13.61 -34.01
CA LYS A 27 -15.51 -14.77 -33.16
C LYS A 27 -15.44 -14.29 -31.70
N ASP A 28 -16.53 -14.49 -31.00
CA ASP A 28 -16.74 -14.11 -29.60
C ASP A 28 -15.63 -14.70 -28.71
N SER A 29 -14.58 -13.90 -28.42
CA SER A 29 -13.48 -14.28 -27.53
C SER A 29 -13.85 -14.16 -26.03
N THR A 30 -15.13 -14.07 -25.70
CA THR A 30 -15.63 -13.90 -24.34
C THR A 30 -15.67 -15.18 -23.51
N LYS A 31 -15.17 -16.30 -24.04
CA LYS A 31 -15.17 -17.60 -23.34
C LYS A 31 -13.76 -18.15 -23.11
N VAL A 32 -12.89 -17.41 -22.44
CA VAL A 32 -11.76 -18.08 -21.77
C VAL A 32 -12.32 -18.69 -20.50
N SER A 33 -12.62 -20.00 -20.54
CA SER A 33 -12.93 -20.80 -19.37
C SER A 33 -11.76 -20.67 -18.38
N SER A 34 -12.02 -20.55 -17.06
CA SER A 34 -10.98 -20.58 -16.03
C SER A 34 -10.09 -21.84 -16.10
N ILE A 35 -10.59 -22.93 -16.70
CA ILE A 35 -9.81 -24.13 -17.00
C ILE A 35 -8.61 -23.82 -17.91
N ASP A 36 -8.75 -22.90 -18.85
CA ASP A 36 -7.71 -22.54 -19.83
C ASP A 36 -6.90 -21.29 -19.43
N GLN A 37 -7.18 -20.70 -18.27
CA GLN A 37 -6.45 -19.52 -17.79
C GLN A 37 -5.00 -19.86 -17.47
N VAL A 38 -4.09 -19.18 -18.17
CA VAL A 38 -2.63 -19.35 -18.02
C VAL A 38 -2.08 -18.34 -17.01
N VAL A 39 -1.28 -18.82 -16.08
CA VAL A 39 -0.56 -18.03 -15.07
C VAL A 39 0.93 -18.04 -15.34
N ILE A 40 1.58 -16.90 -15.14
CA ILE A 40 3.01 -16.70 -15.35
C ILE A 40 3.73 -16.49 -14.02
N THR A 41 3.12 -15.73 -13.11
CA THR A 41 3.70 -15.37 -11.81
C THR A 41 3.86 -16.62 -10.95
N GLY A 42 5.01 -16.76 -10.34
CA GLY A 42 5.31 -17.92 -9.49
C GLY A 42 5.49 -19.25 -10.25
N ASN A 43 5.66 -19.19 -11.55
CA ASN A 43 5.98 -20.34 -12.40
C ASN A 43 7.11 -19.93 -13.35
N SER A 44 8.07 -20.81 -13.55
CA SER A 44 9.17 -20.58 -14.51
C SER A 44 8.70 -20.56 -15.97
N ASN A 45 7.57 -21.20 -16.23
CA ASN A 45 6.89 -21.22 -17.53
C ASN A 45 5.39 -21.01 -17.35
N PRO A 46 4.69 -20.46 -18.36
CA PRO A 46 3.25 -20.34 -18.33
C PRO A 46 2.58 -21.71 -18.14
N LYS A 47 1.68 -21.79 -17.14
CA LYS A 47 0.90 -23.01 -16.83
C LYS A 47 -0.57 -22.68 -16.74
N LYS A 48 -1.43 -23.66 -17.03
CA LYS A 48 -2.86 -23.53 -16.71
C LYS A 48 -3.04 -23.47 -15.19
N LYS A 49 -4.02 -22.68 -14.74
CA LYS A 49 -4.29 -22.49 -13.30
C LYS A 49 -4.56 -23.82 -12.57
N ILE A 50 -5.18 -24.80 -13.24
CA ILE A 50 -5.43 -26.14 -12.68
C ILE A 50 -4.13 -26.96 -12.51
N GLU A 51 -3.13 -26.75 -13.36
CA GLU A 51 -1.86 -27.46 -13.35
C GLU A 51 -0.83 -26.82 -12.42
N SER A 52 -1.09 -25.61 -11.96
CA SER A 52 -0.21 -24.89 -11.05
C SER A 52 -0.33 -25.45 -9.63
N SER A 53 0.80 -25.77 -9.00
CA SER A 53 0.87 -26.17 -7.60
C SER A 53 0.99 -24.98 -6.63
N THR A 54 0.32 -23.85 -6.94
CA THR A 54 0.35 -22.61 -6.15
C THR A 54 -1.04 -22.05 -5.91
N ALA A 55 -1.19 -21.34 -4.80
CA ALA A 55 -2.35 -20.50 -4.52
C ALA A 55 -2.20 -19.19 -5.30
N ILE A 56 -2.90 -19.06 -6.43
CA ILE A 56 -2.82 -17.85 -7.27
C ILE A 56 -4.21 -17.38 -7.70
N SER A 57 -4.46 -16.09 -7.46
CA SER A 57 -5.65 -15.37 -7.96
C SER A 57 -5.28 -14.56 -9.19
N THR A 58 -6.18 -14.47 -10.13
CA THR A 58 -5.98 -13.74 -11.38
C THR A 58 -7.20 -12.91 -11.72
N PHE A 59 -6.98 -11.69 -12.18
CA PHE A 59 -8.03 -10.79 -12.66
C PHE A 59 -7.58 -10.20 -14.00
N ASN A 60 -8.32 -10.49 -15.07
CA ASN A 60 -8.04 -9.90 -16.39
C ASN A 60 -8.56 -8.45 -16.48
N ALA A 61 -8.22 -7.74 -17.55
CA ALA A 61 -8.59 -6.32 -17.73
C ALA A 61 -10.11 -6.09 -17.67
N LYS A 62 -10.92 -7.00 -18.22
CA LYS A 62 -12.38 -6.91 -18.19
C LYS A 62 -12.95 -7.10 -16.77
N GLU A 63 -12.35 -8.00 -15.99
CA GLU A 63 -12.70 -8.23 -14.58
C GLU A 63 -12.34 -7.02 -13.72
N ILE A 64 -11.14 -6.43 -13.92
CA ILE A 64 -10.73 -5.20 -13.26
C ILE A 64 -11.67 -4.05 -13.62
N GLN A 65 -12.02 -3.91 -14.90
CA GLN A 65 -12.95 -2.88 -15.36
C GLN A 65 -14.38 -3.06 -14.82
N LYS A 66 -14.87 -4.30 -14.72
CA LYS A 66 -16.20 -4.62 -14.12
C LYS A 66 -16.24 -4.25 -12.63
N GLN A 67 -15.13 -4.40 -11.92
CA GLN A 67 -15.03 -4.09 -10.49
C GLN A 67 -14.86 -2.60 -10.24
N ASN A 68 -14.29 -1.86 -11.19
CA ASN A 68 -14.01 -0.43 -11.11
C ASN A 68 -13.44 0.02 -9.75
N PRO A 69 -12.28 -0.54 -9.29
CA PRO A 69 -11.77 -0.30 -7.93
C PRO A 69 -11.38 1.18 -7.77
N ILE A 70 -11.61 1.74 -6.57
CA ILE A 70 -11.24 3.13 -6.25
C ILE A 70 -9.74 3.31 -6.05
N SER A 71 -9.01 2.26 -5.72
CA SER A 71 -7.56 2.25 -5.53
C SER A 71 -6.97 0.88 -5.83
N THR A 72 -5.65 0.79 -5.93
CA THR A 72 -4.93 -0.49 -6.05
C THR A 72 -5.23 -1.42 -4.86
N ALA A 73 -5.27 -0.88 -3.64
CA ALA A 73 -5.57 -1.64 -2.43
C ALA A 73 -7.01 -2.21 -2.45
N ALA A 74 -7.99 -1.44 -2.95
CA ALA A 74 -9.37 -1.91 -3.08
C ALA A 74 -9.51 -3.10 -4.04
N LEU A 75 -8.70 -3.18 -5.10
CA LEU A 75 -8.65 -4.35 -5.98
C LEU A 75 -8.11 -5.59 -5.22
N LEU A 76 -7.09 -5.39 -4.39
CA LEU A 76 -6.43 -6.47 -3.65
C LEU A 76 -7.28 -7.05 -2.51
N GLN A 77 -8.30 -6.34 -2.02
CA GLN A 77 -9.27 -6.88 -1.04
C GLN A 77 -10.01 -8.13 -1.57
N ARG A 78 -10.01 -8.34 -2.88
CA ARG A 78 -10.67 -9.49 -3.51
C ARG A 78 -9.76 -10.72 -3.64
N VAL A 79 -8.52 -10.64 -3.18
CA VAL A 79 -7.59 -11.77 -3.13
C VAL A 79 -7.72 -12.45 -1.78
N PRO A 80 -8.18 -13.72 -1.69
CA PRO A 80 -8.21 -14.42 -0.41
C PRO A 80 -6.79 -14.54 0.16
N GLY A 81 -6.67 -14.65 1.49
CA GLY A 81 -5.37 -14.66 2.16
C GLY A 81 -4.73 -13.28 2.36
N PHE A 82 -5.24 -12.22 1.71
CA PHE A 82 -4.81 -10.84 1.89
C PHE A 82 -5.85 -10.05 2.68
N ALA A 83 -5.55 -9.73 3.93
CA ALA A 83 -6.33 -8.76 4.69
C ALA A 83 -5.80 -7.36 4.36
N VAL A 84 -6.59 -6.58 3.60
CA VAL A 84 -6.17 -5.27 3.07
C VAL A 84 -6.95 -4.16 3.75
N GLU A 85 -6.24 -3.20 4.31
CA GLU A 85 -6.81 -2.00 4.92
C GLU A 85 -6.75 -0.85 3.93
N THR A 86 -7.90 -0.33 3.51
CA THR A 86 -8.04 0.69 2.44
C THR A 86 -8.31 2.09 2.97
N SER A 87 -8.15 2.33 4.27
CA SER A 87 -8.49 3.60 4.92
C SER A 87 -7.45 4.71 4.73
N GLY A 88 -6.31 4.42 4.11
CA GLY A 88 -5.27 5.41 3.80
C GLY A 88 -5.67 6.41 2.70
N GLY A 89 -6.61 6.03 1.86
CA GLY A 89 -7.00 6.76 0.66
C GLY A 89 -6.54 6.04 -0.61
N GLU A 90 -6.10 6.78 -1.61
CA GLU A 90 -5.55 6.20 -2.83
C GLU A 90 -4.29 5.36 -2.57
N VAL A 91 -3.46 5.82 -1.65
CA VAL A 91 -2.16 5.23 -1.28
C VAL A 91 -1.95 5.19 0.24
N GLY A 92 -0.87 4.58 0.68
CA GLY A 92 -0.55 4.47 2.10
C GLY A 92 -1.41 3.42 2.80
N ASN A 93 -1.83 2.40 2.08
CA ASN A 93 -2.64 1.31 2.59
C ASN A 93 -1.78 0.15 3.10
N ASN A 94 -2.37 -0.75 3.89
CA ASN A 94 -1.67 -1.88 4.47
C ASN A 94 -2.21 -3.20 3.92
N LEU A 95 -1.33 -4.19 3.82
CA LEU A 95 -1.66 -5.54 3.39
C LEU A 95 -1.00 -6.58 4.30
N PHE A 96 -1.81 -7.44 4.87
CA PHE A 96 -1.38 -8.56 5.72
C PHE A 96 -1.64 -9.88 5.00
N ALA A 97 -0.58 -10.58 4.62
CA ALA A 97 -0.69 -11.85 3.90
C ALA A 97 -0.74 -13.03 4.88
N ARG A 98 -1.75 -13.90 4.80
CA ARG A 98 -1.87 -15.16 5.57
C ARG A 98 -1.57 -15.02 7.06
N GLY A 99 -2.07 -13.92 7.67
CA GLY A 99 -1.90 -13.70 9.10
C GLY A 99 -0.47 -13.36 9.52
N ILE A 100 0.39 -12.97 8.60
CA ILE A 100 1.72 -12.45 8.90
C ILE A 100 1.56 -11.03 9.42
N PRO A 101 1.94 -10.74 10.67
CA PRO A 101 1.90 -9.39 11.19
C PRO A 101 2.95 -8.52 10.50
N SER A 102 2.59 -7.27 10.27
CA SER A 102 3.44 -6.26 9.67
C SER A 102 3.40 -5.00 10.52
N ALA A 103 4.47 -4.23 10.50
CA ALA A 103 4.48 -2.86 11.04
C ALA A 103 3.60 -1.91 10.20
N GLY A 104 3.28 -2.30 9.00
CA GLY A 104 2.47 -1.56 8.04
C GLY A 104 2.89 -1.90 6.61
N ALA A 105 2.33 -1.19 5.63
CA ALA A 105 2.66 -1.30 4.22
C ALA A 105 2.45 -2.72 3.63
N TYR A 106 3.28 -3.07 2.67
CA TYR A 106 3.33 -4.35 1.97
C TYR A 106 4.55 -5.17 2.40
N GLU A 107 4.87 -5.15 3.68
CA GLU A 107 6.17 -5.58 4.23
C GLU A 107 6.60 -6.98 3.78
N PHE A 108 5.69 -7.95 3.73
CA PHE A 108 5.98 -9.34 3.39
C PHE A 108 5.50 -9.75 1.99
N VAL A 109 5.04 -8.79 1.19
CA VAL A 109 4.51 -9.01 -0.16
C VAL A 109 5.19 -8.06 -1.12
N GLN A 110 5.76 -8.58 -2.21
CA GLN A 110 6.35 -7.74 -3.23
C GLN A 110 5.32 -7.37 -4.31
N VAL A 111 5.24 -6.09 -4.66
CA VAL A 111 4.46 -5.59 -5.79
C VAL A 111 5.37 -5.46 -7.01
N GLN A 112 4.96 -6.07 -8.10
CA GLN A 112 5.68 -6.10 -9.37
C GLN A 112 4.86 -5.53 -10.52
N GLU A 113 5.55 -5.01 -11.52
CA GLU A 113 5.06 -4.76 -12.87
C GLU A 113 5.90 -5.58 -13.84
N ASP A 114 5.24 -6.38 -14.68
CA ASP A 114 5.87 -7.24 -15.70
C ASP A 114 6.96 -8.17 -15.13
N GLY A 115 6.80 -8.58 -13.87
CA GLY A 115 7.70 -9.52 -13.17
C GLY A 115 8.93 -8.88 -12.52
N LEU A 116 9.05 -7.54 -12.49
CA LEU A 116 10.08 -6.83 -11.73
C LEU A 116 9.46 -5.93 -10.66
N PRO A 117 10.09 -5.77 -9.48
CA PRO A 117 9.53 -4.99 -8.39
C PRO A 117 9.35 -3.51 -8.77
N VAL A 118 8.25 -2.90 -8.28
CA VAL A 118 8.06 -1.43 -8.39
C VAL A 118 9.14 -0.69 -7.62
N PHE A 119 9.58 -1.26 -6.50
CA PHE A 119 10.79 -0.96 -5.77
C PHE A 119 11.22 -2.22 -5.01
N GLU A 120 12.54 -2.43 -4.80
CA GLU A 120 13.08 -3.68 -4.26
C GLU A 120 12.61 -3.99 -2.83
N ASP A 121 12.63 -3.00 -1.93
CA ASP A 121 12.14 -3.16 -0.57
C ASP A 121 10.77 -2.47 -0.42
N GLY A 122 9.74 -3.26 -0.21
CA GLY A 122 8.35 -2.79 -0.03
C GLY A 122 8.02 -2.28 1.37
N ALA A 123 9.00 -2.24 2.30
CA ALA A 123 8.82 -1.82 3.68
C ALA A 123 9.79 -0.70 4.12
N LEU A 124 10.17 0.15 3.18
CA LEU A 124 10.85 1.38 3.54
C LEU A 124 9.88 2.31 4.26
N GLN A 125 10.37 2.95 5.30
CA GLN A 125 9.56 3.88 6.10
C GLN A 125 8.97 4.98 5.21
N PHE A 126 7.66 5.25 5.33
CA PHE A 126 6.89 6.22 4.52
C PHE A 126 6.81 5.92 3.01
N ALA A 127 7.30 4.78 2.56
CA ALA A 127 7.38 4.44 1.14
C ALA A 127 6.73 3.09 0.83
N ASN A 128 5.41 3.02 1.03
CA ASN A 128 4.60 1.84 0.70
C ASN A 128 4.67 1.54 -0.80
N ALA A 129 4.61 0.27 -1.17
CA ALA A 129 4.66 -0.14 -2.57
C ALA A 129 3.50 0.44 -3.41
N ASP A 130 2.31 0.67 -2.82
CA ASP A 130 1.17 1.30 -3.49
C ASP A 130 1.40 2.79 -3.80
N ASN A 131 2.42 3.44 -3.22
CA ASN A 131 2.80 4.79 -3.59
C ASN A 131 3.36 4.88 -5.02
N PHE A 132 3.90 3.79 -5.56
CA PHE A 132 4.69 3.79 -6.80
C PHE A 132 3.96 3.17 -7.98
N PHE A 133 2.72 2.73 -7.79
CA PHE A 133 1.91 2.09 -8.80
C PHE A 133 0.43 2.50 -8.70
N ARG A 134 -0.24 2.64 -9.86
CA ARG A 134 -1.69 2.85 -9.94
C ARG A 134 -2.29 1.89 -10.94
N VAL A 135 -3.46 1.36 -10.62
CA VAL A 135 -4.27 0.57 -11.56
C VAL A 135 -4.96 1.52 -12.53
N ASP A 136 -4.73 1.31 -13.83
CA ASP A 136 -5.35 2.04 -14.93
C ASP A 136 -5.60 1.12 -16.14
N ASN A 137 -6.07 1.68 -17.24
CA ASN A 137 -6.38 0.93 -18.46
C ASN A 137 -5.14 0.35 -19.19
N THR A 138 -3.92 0.60 -18.71
CA THR A 138 -2.70 -0.02 -19.26
C THR A 138 -2.45 -1.44 -18.71
N VAL A 139 -3.18 -1.85 -17.65
CA VAL A 139 -3.07 -3.18 -17.06
C VAL A 139 -3.87 -4.19 -17.89
N SER A 140 -3.22 -5.27 -18.32
CA SER A 140 -3.86 -6.40 -18.99
C SER A 140 -4.42 -7.42 -18.01
N ARG A 141 -3.71 -7.66 -16.91
CA ARG A 141 -4.16 -8.53 -15.83
C ARG A 141 -3.34 -8.33 -14.55
N LEU A 142 -3.95 -8.73 -13.45
CA LEU A 142 -3.30 -8.93 -12.16
C LEU A 142 -3.14 -10.42 -11.90
N GLU A 143 -1.98 -10.83 -11.41
CA GLU A 143 -1.71 -12.14 -10.84
C GLU A 143 -1.21 -11.97 -9.40
N ALA A 144 -1.92 -12.55 -8.43
CA ALA A 144 -1.58 -12.49 -7.01
C ALA A 144 -1.24 -13.90 -6.49
N LEU A 145 0.05 -14.15 -6.31
CA LEU A 145 0.59 -15.38 -5.73
C LEU A 145 0.59 -15.24 -4.21
N ARG A 146 -0.03 -16.17 -3.53
CA ARG A 146 -0.15 -16.19 -2.06
C ARG A 146 0.85 -17.17 -1.46
N GLY A 147 1.46 -16.77 -0.35
CA GLY A 147 2.31 -17.64 0.45
C GLY A 147 3.78 -17.69 0.04
N GLY A 148 4.51 -18.57 0.70
CA GLY A 148 5.97 -18.60 0.76
C GLY A 148 6.70 -18.92 -0.54
N SER A 149 6.01 -19.46 -1.56
CA SER A 149 6.61 -19.67 -2.88
C SER A 149 7.08 -18.36 -3.54
N GLY A 150 6.54 -17.22 -3.11
CA GLY A 150 7.03 -15.89 -3.49
C GLY A 150 8.52 -15.70 -3.27
N SER A 151 9.09 -16.30 -2.22
CA SER A 151 10.52 -16.20 -1.88
C SER A 151 11.48 -16.76 -2.93
N ILE A 152 11.01 -17.60 -3.87
CA ILE A 152 11.83 -18.10 -4.97
C ILE A 152 11.92 -17.07 -6.09
N TYR A 153 10.82 -16.37 -6.36
CA TYR A 153 10.68 -15.47 -7.51
C TYR A 153 10.93 -14.00 -7.17
N ALA A 154 11.01 -13.67 -5.87
CA ALA A 154 11.22 -12.32 -5.39
C ALA A 154 11.95 -12.30 -4.05
N ASN A 155 12.61 -11.18 -3.73
CA ASN A 155 13.22 -10.95 -2.42
C ASN A 155 12.18 -10.45 -1.42
N ASN A 156 12.45 -10.67 -0.14
CA ASN A 156 11.68 -10.09 0.96
C ASN A 156 10.16 -10.32 0.89
N SER A 157 9.71 -11.38 0.19
CA SER A 157 8.30 -11.64 -0.11
C SER A 157 7.79 -13.02 0.35
N PRO A 158 8.06 -13.44 1.59
CA PRO A 158 7.60 -14.74 2.06
C PRO A 158 6.07 -14.83 2.24
N GLY A 159 5.36 -13.71 2.22
CA GLY A 159 3.89 -13.66 2.28
C GLY A 159 3.20 -13.75 0.93
N GLY A 160 3.91 -13.44 -0.17
CA GLY A 160 3.33 -13.49 -1.51
C GLY A 160 3.90 -12.49 -2.50
N LEU A 161 3.30 -12.48 -3.67
CA LEU A 161 3.75 -11.69 -4.81
C LEU A 161 2.53 -11.18 -5.58
N ILE A 162 2.49 -9.89 -5.87
CA ILE A 162 1.45 -9.23 -6.66
C ILE A 162 2.10 -8.74 -7.94
N ASN A 163 1.67 -9.24 -9.10
CA ASN A 163 2.25 -8.86 -10.37
C ASN A 163 1.18 -8.27 -11.31
N PHE A 164 1.34 -7.01 -11.67
CA PHE A 164 0.53 -6.33 -12.67
C PHE A 164 1.20 -6.46 -14.03
N ILE A 165 0.51 -7.08 -14.96
CA ILE A 165 1.02 -7.32 -16.31
C ILE A 165 0.47 -6.24 -17.22
N SER A 166 1.35 -5.54 -17.93
CA SER A 166 1.03 -4.44 -18.83
C SER A 166 0.41 -4.95 -20.13
N LYS A 167 -0.44 -4.14 -20.76
CA LYS A 167 -0.88 -4.35 -22.13
C LYS A 167 0.28 -4.14 -23.09
N GLU A 168 0.27 -4.93 -24.15
CA GLU A 168 1.17 -4.81 -25.31
C GLU A 168 0.35 -4.57 -26.57
N GLY A 169 0.96 -4.02 -27.62
CA GLY A 169 0.33 -3.91 -28.92
C GLY A 169 0.10 -5.28 -29.56
N THR A 170 -0.87 -5.35 -30.47
CA THR A 170 -1.20 -6.53 -31.30
C THR A 170 -1.31 -6.06 -32.75
N ASN A 171 -1.46 -7.01 -33.70
CA ASN A 171 -1.66 -6.67 -35.11
C ASN A 171 -2.90 -5.79 -35.35
N THR A 172 -3.92 -5.93 -34.50
CA THR A 172 -5.12 -5.09 -34.53
C THR A 172 -4.92 -3.87 -33.66
N PHE A 173 -5.16 -2.68 -34.22
CA PHE A 173 -5.23 -1.46 -33.43
C PHE A 173 -6.45 -1.50 -32.51
N LYS A 174 -6.22 -1.27 -31.22
CA LYS A 174 -7.24 -1.25 -30.18
C LYS A 174 -7.01 -0.10 -29.22
N GLY A 175 -8.09 0.47 -28.75
CA GLY A 175 -8.03 1.51 -27.74
C GLY A 175 -9.18 1.45 -26.76
N THR A 176 -8.96 2.09 -25.61
CA THR A 176 -9.98 2.32 -24.58
C THR A 176 -9.82 3.74 -24.07
N ALA A 177 -10.91 4.50 -24.04
CA ALA A 177 -10.99 5.81 -23.41
C ALA A 177 -12.10 5.77 -22.34
N LYS A 178 -11.81 6.20 -21.11
CA LYS A 178 -12.78 6.25 -20.02
C LYS A 178 -12.79 7.64 -19.40
N LEU A 179 -14.00 8.18 -19.20
CA LEU A 179 -14.26 9.36 -18.38
C LEU A 179 -15.01 8.91 -17.12
N GLU A 180 -14.61 9.42 -15.97
CA GLU A 180 -15.24 9.10 -14.70
C GLU A 180 -15.42 10.36 -13.86
N THR A 181 -16.58 10.48 -13.21
CA THR A 181 -16.93 11.52 -12.25
C THR A 181 -17.46 10.91 -10.96
N GLY A 182 -17.43 11.66 -9.85
CA GLY A 182 -17.90 11.16 -8.58
C GLY A 182 -18.43 12.24 -7.64
N SER A 183 -19.17 11.79 -6.60
CA SER A 183 -19.84 12.64 -5.62
C SER A 183 -18.91 13.55 -4.81
N TYR A 184 -17.61 13.24 -4.80
CA TYR A 184 -16.56 14.01 -4.12
C TYR A 184 -15.74 14.89 -5.08
N GLY A 185 -16.36 15.28 -6.20
CA GLY A 185 -15.75 16.13 -7.22
C GLY A 185 -14.66 15.42 -8.02
N LEU A 186 -14.74 14.10 -8.14
CA LEU A 186 -13.84 13.32 -8.99
C LEU A 186 -14.05 13.67 -10.45
N MET A 187 -12.94 13.93 -11.12
CA MET A 187 -12.81 14.01 -12.57
C MET A 187 -11.58 13.18 -12.96
N ARG A 188 -11.79 12.06 -13.64
CA ARG A 188 -10.72 11.14 -14.07
C ARG A 188 -10.90 10.81 -15.55
N THR A 189 -9.79 10.82 -16.27
CA THR A 189 -9.70 10.37 -17.66
C THR A 189 -8.64 9.28 -17.74
N ASP A 190 -8.98 8.13 -18.30
CA ASP A 190 -8.05 7.04 -18.62
C ASP A 190 -8.06 6.82 -20.13
N VAL A 191 -6.88 6.65 -20.72
CA VAL A 191 -6.71 6.32 -22.13
C VAL A 191 -5.68 5.21 -22.29
N ASN A 192 -5.93 4.26 -23.18
CA ASN A 192 -4.94 3.28 -23.60
C ASN A 192 -5.14 2.96 -25.08
N VAL A 193 -4.07 2.97 -25.86
CA VAL A 193 -4.05 2.58 -27.27
C VAL A 193 -2.85 1.70 -27.57
N GLY A 194 -3.03 0.74 -28.46
CA GLY A 194 -1.95 -0.14 -28.89
C GLY A 194 -2.25 -0.79 -30.24
N GLY A 195 -1.20 -1.16 -30.92
CA GLY A 195 -1.30 -1.76 -32.26
C GLY A 195 0.06 -2.12 -32.83
N ALA A 196 0.08 -2.53 -34.10
CA ALA A 196 1.31 -2.74 -34.87
C ALA A 196 1.70 -1.46 -35.61
N LEU A 197 2.95 -1.05 -35.48
CA LEU A 197 3.60 -0.09 -36.38
C LEU A 197 4.10 -0.80 -37.65
N VAL A 198 4.52 -2.06 -37.49
CA VAL A 198 4.83 -2.99 -38.59
C VAL A 198 4.18 -4.31 -38.24
N GLN A 199 3.31 -4.82 -39.11
CA GLN A 199 2.58 -6.08 -38.89
C GLN A 199 3.55 -7.20 -38.55
N ASP A 200 3.19 -7.99 -37.54
CA ASP A 200 3.93 -9.14 -37.00
C ASP A 200 5.32 -8.82 -36.42
N LYS A 201 5.81 -7.57 -36.53
CA LYS A 201 7.19 -7.21 -36.15
C LYS A 201 7.29 -6.14 -35.07
N LEU A 202 6.63 -5.01 -35.23
CA LEU A 202 6.82 -3.87 -34.34
C LEU A 202 5.50 -3.41 -33.75
N PHE A 203 5.38 -3.56 -32.46
CA PHE A 203 4.16 -3.28 -31.68
C PHE A 203 4.40 -2.17 -30.68
N PHE A 204 3.38 -1.37 -30.46
CA PHE A 204 3.40 -0.34 -29.42
C PHE A 204 2.15 -0.42 -28.52
N ASN A 205 2.29 0.03 -27.30
CA ASN A 205 1.18 0.36 -26.41
C ASN A 205 1.52 1.63 -25.64
N VAL A 206 0.57 2.55 -25.53
CA VAL A 206 0.68 3.77 -24.74
C VAL A 206 -0.64 4.05 -24.05
N GLY A 207 -0.56 4.48 -22.79
CA GLY A 207 -1.76 4.82 -22.03
C GLY A 207 -1.42 5.39 -20.67
N GLY A 208 -2.47 5.69 -19.91
CA GLY A 208 -2.36 6.25 -18.58
C GLY A 208 -3.64 6.89 -18.14
N PHE A 209 -3.58 7.63 -17.05
CA PHE A 209 -4.70 8.40 -16.53
C PHE A 209 -4.25 9.75 -15.97
N TYR A 210 -5.22 10.66 -15.85
CA TYR A 210 -5.13 11.85 -15.02
C TYR A 210 -6.42 12.00 -14.22
N ARG A 211 -6.31 12.40 -12.95
CA ARG A 211 -7.46 12.67 -12.10
C ARG A 211 -7.23 13.88 -11.22
N VAL A 212 -8.34 14.46 -10.79
CA VAL A 212 -8.41 15.46 -9.72
C VAL A 212 -9.68 15.21 -8.92
N ASP A 213 -9.61 15.29 -7.58
CA ASP A 213 -10.78 15.22 -6.72
C ASP A 213 -10.55 15.94 -5.38
N ASN A 214 -11.64 16.12 -4.63
CA ASN A 214 -11.63 16.78 -3.33
C ASN A 214 -11.49 15.78 -2.15
N GLY A 215 -11.40 14.47 -2.47
CA GLY A 215 -11.43 13.39 -1.48
C GLY A 215 -12.83 13.08 -0.95
N ILE A 216 -13.04 11.82 -0.57
CA ILE A 216 -14.27 11.40 0.11
C ILE A 216 -14.31 12.08 1.50
N ARG A 217 -13.17 12.16 2.21
CA ARG A 217 -13.04 12.98 3.42
C ARG A 217 -12.79 14.44 3.05
N LYS A 218 -13.46 15.35 3.73
CA LYS A 218 -13.57 16.78 3.36
C LYS A 218 -12.33 17.57 3.81
N THR A 219 -11.32 17.61 2.98
CA THR A 219 -10.06 18.36 3.26
C THR A 219 -10.19 19.87 3.06
N GLY A 220 -11.16 20.32 2.26
CA GLY A 220 -11.27 21.72 1.85
C GLY A 220 -10.30 22.16 0.76
N PHE A 221 -9.45 21.24 0.26
CA PHE A 221 -8.53 21.41 -0.88
C PHE A 221 -8.61 20.20 -1.81
N LYS A 222 -7.83 20.18 -2.90
CA LYS A 222 -7.74 19.02 -3.81
C LYS A 222 -6.98 17.89 -3.13
N ALA A 223 -7.71 16.85 -2.72
CA ALA A 223 -7.13 15.71 -2.01
C ALA A 223 -6.27 14.83 -2.90
N ASN A 224 -6.66 14.68 -4.17
CA ASN A 224 -5.87 13.96 -5.17
C ASN A 224 -5.74 14.81 -6.43
N ASP A 225 -4.52 14.83 -7.00
CA ASP A 225 -4.23 15.58 -8.24
C ASP A 225 -2.99 15.00 -8.90
N GLY A 226 -3.17 14.40 -10.07
CA GLY A 226 -2.06 13.85 -10.84
C GLY A 226 -2.44 12.64 -11.67
N GLY A 227 -1.42 11.89 -12.09
CA GLY A 227 -1.64 10.76 -12.98
C GLY A 227 -0.38 9.98 -13.33
N GLN A 228 -0.56 9.06 -14.25
CA GLN A 228 0.45 8.12 -14.71
C GLN A 228 0.39 8.03 -16.24
N ILE A 229 1.55 7.90 -16.86
CA ILE A 229 1.68 7.50 -18.27
C ILE A 229 2.62 6.30 -18.36
N LYS A 230 2.26 5.33 -19.19
CA LYS A 230 3.05 4.13 -19.47
C LYS A 230 3.10 3.92 -20.97
N MET A 231 4.26 3.49 -21.48
CA MET A 231 4.43 3.13 -22.88
C MET A 231 5.38 1.96 -23.01
N ASN A 232 5.16 1.14 -24.03
CA ASN A 232 6.10 0.10 -24.44
C ASN A 232 6.16 -0.04 -25.96
N LEU A 233 7.31 -0.47 -26.43
CA LEU A 233 7.60 -0.80 -27.82
C LEU A 233 8.24 -2.19 -27.86
N LYS A 234 7.69 -3.11 -28.65
CA LYS A 234 8.13 -4.49 -28.77
C LYS A 234 8.47 -4.82 -30.22
N TYR A 235 9.70 -5.17 -30.46
CA TYR A 235 10.17 -5.67 -31.77
C TYR A 235 10.34 -7.20 -31.71
N VAL A 236 9.62 -7.90 -32.59
CA VAL A 236 9.63 -9.35 -32.72
C VAL A 236 10.46 -9.72 -33.97
N PHE A 237 11.32 -10.68 -33.78
CA PHE A 237 12.16 -11.28 -34.82
C PHE A 237 12.08 -12.82 -34.74
N ASP A 238 12.63 -13.52 -35.70
CA ASP A 238 12.39 -14.97 -35.91
C ASP A 238 12.60 -15.82 -34.65
N LYS A 239 13.59 -15.51 -33.82
CA LYS A 239 13.93 -16.29 -32.62
C LYS A 239 13.61 -15.60 -31.30
N GLY A 240 12.87 -14.50 -31.31
CA GLY A 240 12.60 -13.81 -30.05
C GLY A 240 12.05 -12.41 -30.20
N TYR A 241 12.27 -11.60 -29.15
CA TYR A 241 11.87 -10.20 -29.15
C TYR A 241 12.73 -9.35 -28.22
N VAL A 242 12.70 -8.05 -28.48
CA VAL A 242 13.14 -7.00 -27.57
C VAL A 242 11.93 -6.11 -27.25
N LYS A 243 11.72 -5.80 -25.99
CA LYS A 243 10.72 -4.84 -25.53
C LYS A 243 11.40 -3.76 -24.69
N ALA A 244 11.18 -2.50 -25.03
CA ALA A 244 11.54 -1.34 -24.21
C ALA A 244 10.28 -0.71 -23.63
N TYR A 245 10.38 -0.16 -22.42
CA TYR A 245 9.23 0.49 -21.77
C TYR A 245 9.66 1.68 -20.91
N TYR A 246 8.71 2.61 -20.76
CA TYR A 246 8.84 3.78 -19.90
C TYR A 246 7.56 3.99 -19.10
N LYS A 247 7.70 4.45 -17.86
CA LYS A 247 6.61 4.91 -17.00
C LYS A 247 6.99 6.21 -16.31
N LYS A 248 6.04 7.13 -16.24
CA LYS A 248 6.08 8.30 -15.39
C LYS A 248 4.82 8.33 -14.53
N LEU A 249 5.00 8.45 -13.22
CA LEU A 249 3.93 8.73 -12.25
C LEU A 249 4.27 10.06 -11.57
N ASP A 250 3.31 10.99 -11.56
CA ASP A 250 3.36 12.26 -10.81
C ASP A 250 1.94 12.46 -10.25
N ASP A 251 1.71 12.00 -9.02
CA ASP A 251 0.37 11.87 -8.47
C ASP A 251 0.36 12.19 -6.97
N ARG A 252 -0.21 13.33 -6.61
CA ARG A 252 -0.33 13.83 -5.26
C ARG A 252 -1.61 13.31 -4.62
N ASN A 253 -1.50 12.80 -3.39
CA ASN A 253 -2.61 12.15 -2.68
C ASN A 253 -2.62 12.53 -1.21
N THR A 254 -3.77 12.94 -0.67
CA THR A 254 -3.92 13.11 0.77
C THR A 254 -3.84 11.75 1.46
N PHE A 255 -3.07 11.69 2.53
CA PHE A 255 -2.99 10.53 3.38
C PHE A 255 -3.87 10.73 4.61
N TYR A 256 -4.87 9.87 4.76
CA TYR A 256 -5.80 9.94 5.88
C TYR A 256 -5.27 9.13 7.05
N LEU A 257 -5.04 9.82 8.16
CA LEU A 257 -4.51 9.28 9.41
C LEU A 257 -5.60 9.17 10.49
N PRO A 258 -5.33 8.55 11.65
CA PRO A 258 -6.34 8.37 12.70
C PRO A 258 -7.06 9.64 13.09
N ILE A 259 -8.35 9.52 13.35
CA ILE A 259 -9.25 10.58 13.84
C ILE A 259 -9.89 10.13 15.15
N PRO A 260 -10.41 11.06 15.99
CA PRO A 260 -11.05 10.70 17.24
C PRO A 260 -12.44 10.11 17.00
N LEU A 261 -12.69 9.01 17.70
CA LEU A 261 -13.98 8.34 17.79
C LEU A 261 -14.30 8.05 19.25
N ILE A 262 -15.56 7.77 19.53
CA ILE A 262 -15.99 7.21 20.81
C ILE A 262 -16.34 5.75 20.57
N GLN A 263 -15.72 4.86 21.34
CA GLN A 263 -15.99 3.45 21.36
C GLN A 263 -16.65 3.03 22.66
N ASN A 264 -17.69 2.19 22.56
CA ASN A 264 -18.30 1.50 23.71
C ASN A 264 -18.53 0.05 23.27
N GLY A 265 -17.65 -0.84 23.67
CA GLY A 265 -17.62 -2.22 23.22
C GLY A 265 -17.45 -2.31 21.69
N ASN A 266 -18.51 -2.75 21.01
CA ASN A 266 -18.52 -2.83 19.53
C ASN A 266 -19.11 -1.58 18.86
N ASP A 267 -19.73 -0.69 19.60
CA ASP A 267 -20.39 0.51 19.07
C ASP A 267 -19.36 1.62 18.87
N LEU A 268 -19.41 2.21 17.67
CA LEU A 268 -18.55 3.32 17.27
C LEU A 268 -19.40 4.54 16.93
N LYS A 269 -18.97 5.70 17.44
CA LYS A 269 -19.59 7.01 17.15
C LYS A 269 -18.51 8.05 16.84
N GLY A 270 -18.89 9.08 16.09
CA GLY A 270 -18.04 10.27 15.94
C GLY A 270 -17.79 10.95 17.27
N PHE A 271 -16.58 11.44 17.48
CA PHE A 271 -16.26 12.36 18.57
C PHE A 271 -17.08 13.66 18.40
N PRO A 272 -17.50 14.37 19.45
CA PRO A 272 -18.22 15.64 19.32
C PRO A 272 -17.50 16.63 18.41
N GLY A 273 -18.19 17.10 17.36
CA GLY A 273 -17.60 17.98 16.33
C GLY A 273 -16.76 17.27 15.26
N PHE A 274 -16.78 15.94 15.21
CA PHE A 274 -16.03 15.16 14.22
C PHE A 274 -16.91 14.13 13.48
N ASP A 275 -17.03 14.28 12.17
CA ASP A 275 -17.75 13.32 11.32
C ASP A 275 -16.87 12.06 11.11
N PRO A 276 -17.30 10.85 11.54
CA PRO A 276 -16.49 9.65 11.45
C PRO A 276 -16.24 9.18 10.01
N ASN A 277 -17.13 9.50 9.08
CA ASN A 277 -17.11 9.03 7.70
C ASN A 277 -16.41 10.02 6.75
N TYR A 278 -16.58 11.34 7.01
CA TYR A 278 -16.11 12.38 6.10
C TYR A 278 -15.14 13.38 6.75
N GLY A 279 -14.96 13.36 8.06
CA GLY A 279 -14.04 14.22 8.79
C GLY A 279 -12.57 13.82 8.64
N THR A 280 -11.67 14.78 8.74
CA THR A 280 -10.22 14.57 8.73
C THR A 280 -9.51 15.76 9.37
N TYR A 281 -8.35 15.50 10.01
CA TYR A 281 -7.45 16.58 10.44
C TYR A 281 -6.67 17.19 9.27
N SER A 282 -6.57 16.51 8.11
CA SER A 282 -5.98 17.08 6.90
C SER A 282 -6.92 18.13 6.30
N TYR A 283 -6.92 19.35 6.86
CA TYR A 283 -7.88 20.39 6.51
C TYR A 283 -7.21 21.70 6.12
N ARG A 284 -7.87 22.47 5.24
CA ARG A 284 -7.40 23.72 4.64
C ARG A 284 -6.86 24.72 5.66
N ALA A 285 -7.57 24.94 6.80
CA ALA A 285 -7.20 25.98 7.77
C ALA A 285 -5.85 25.75 8.45
N ILE A 286 -5.35 24.50 8.44
CA ILE A 286 -4.05 24.12 9.01
C ILE A 286 -3.09 23.59 7.94
N SER A 287 -3.37 23.84 6.65
CA SER A 287 -2.59 23.23 5.57
C SER A 287 -1.20 23.83 5.38
N GLN A 288 -1.05 25.12 5.65
CA GLN A 288 0.21 25.82 5.46
C GLN A 288 0.86 26.13 6.80
N LEU A 289 2.03 25.56 7.04
CA LEU A 289 2.80 25.83 8.24
C LEU A 289 4.17 26.39 7.88
N SER A 290 4.58 27.37 8.67
CA SER A 290 5.91 28.00 8.64
C SER A 290 6.52 27.85 10.03
N ILE A 291 7.51 26.97 10.16
CA ILE A 291 8.08 26.57 11.45
C ILE A 291 9.49 27.07 11.55
N PRO A 292 9.84 27.88 12.58
CA PRO A 292 11.20 28.36 12.79
C PRO A 292 12.20 27.19 12.94
N GLN A 293 13.41 27.39 12.43
CA GLN A 293 14.48 26.40 12.48
C GLN A 293 15.64 26.87 13.38
N ALA A 294 16.27 25.93 14.07
CA ALA A 294 17.43 26.19 14.92
C ALA A 294 18.63 26.81 14.16
N GLY A 295 18.76 26.59 12.88
CA GLY A 295 19.79 27.21 12.01
C GLY A 295 19.38 28.55 11.41
N GLY A 296 18.26 29.13 11.83
CA GLY A 296 17.65 30.31 11.23
C GLY A 296 16.74 29.97 10.04
N GLY A 297 15.87 30.93 9.68
CA GLY A 297 14.87 30.76 8.64
C GLY A 297 13.68 29.93 9.08
N PHE A 298 12.84 29.55 8.09
CA PHE A 298 11.61 28.83 8.33
C PHE A 298 11.53 27.55 7.47
N PHE A 299 11.10 26.48 8.08
CA PHE A 299 10.70 25.27 7.38
C PHE A 299 9.23 25.42 6.95
N GLN A 300 9.00 25.48 5.66
CA GLN A 300 7.66 25.66 5.10
C GLN A 300 7.19 24.38 4.45
N ARG A 301 5.97 23.97 4.77
CA ARG A 301 5.30 22.80 4.17
C ARG A 301 3.83 23.08 3.96
N ASN A 302 3.30 22.45 2.93
CA ASN A 302 1.88 22.45 2.63
C ASN A 302 1.31 21.03 2.80
N LEU A 303 0.30 20.87 3.63
CA LEU A 303 -0.40 19.62 3.86
C LEU A 303 -1.11 19.11 2.58
N GLU A 304 -1.40 20.01 1.64
CA GLU A 304 -1.94 19.64 0.33
C GLU A 304 -0.98 18.78 -0.50
N ASP A 305 0.34 18.81 -0.20
CA ASP A 305 1.32 17.96 -0.88
C ASP A 305 1.08 16.48 -0.59
N GLY A 306 0.58 16.13 0.61
CA GLY A 306 0.25 14.77 0.99
C GLY A 306 1.38 13.78 0.73
N ILE A 307 1.05 12.61 0.17
CA ILE A 307 2.00 11.66 -0.41
C ILE A 307 2.11 11.98 -1.90
N HIS A 308 3.27 12.47 -2.32
CA HIS A 308 3.53 12.94 -3.66
C HIS A 308 4.76 12.26 -4.29
N PRO A 309 4.62 11.01 -4.76
CA PRO A 309 5.68 10.35 -5.50
C PRO A 309 5.79 10.89 -6.93
N LYS A 310 7.03 11.18 -7.35
CA LYS A 310 7.43 11.39 -8.74
C LYS A 310 8.32 10.23 -9.13
N VAL A 311 7.78 9.33 -9.95
CA VAL A 311 8.43 8.07 -10.32
C VAL A 311 8.73 8.08 -11.81
N ASP A 312 9.99 7.89 -12.16
CA ASP A 312 10.44 7.65 -13.53
C ASP A 312 11.02 6.24 -13.62
N VAL A 313 10.52 5.45 -14.58
CA VAL A 313 10.97 4.09 -14.83
C VAL A 313 11.35 3.93 -16.29
N ILE A 314 12.52 3.35 -16.53
CA ILE A 314 12.92 2.84 -17.84
C ILE A 314 13.35 1.40 -17.71
N GLY A 315 12.99 0.57 -18.68
CA GLY A 315 13.41 -0.81 -18.67
C GLY A 315 13.32 -1.49 -20.02
N ALA A 316 13.86 -2.70 -20.05
CA ALA A 316 13.86 -3.52 -21.25
C ALA A 316 13.67 -5.01 -20.89
N GLU A 317 13.11 -5.75 -21.82
CA GLU A 317 12.99 -7.20 -21.77
C GLU A 317 13.50 -7.77 -23.10
N PHE A 318 14.35 -8.78 -23.01
CA PHE A 318 14.91 -9.50 -24.14
C PHE A 318 14.64 -10.98 -23.99
N LYS A 319 14.05 -11.60 -25.00
CA LYS A 319 13.86 -13.04 -25.06
C LYS A 319 14.46 -13.57 -26.36
N TYR A 320 15.20 -14.67 -26.27
CA TYR A 320 15.84 -15.32 -27.42
C TYR A 320 15.80 -16.82 -27.30
N ASP A 321 15.38 -17.50 -28.36
CA ASP A 321 15.45 -18.95 -28.54
C ASP A 321 16.81 -19.36 -29.13
N LEU A 322 17.62 -19.97 -28.29
CA LEU A 322 18.96 -20.46 -28.65
C LEU A 322 18.92 -21.71 -29.53
N GLY A 323 17.74 -22.30 -29.73
CA GLY A 323 17.57 -23.62 -30.32
C GLY A 323 17.76 -24.77 -29.32
N ASN A 324 17.48 -25.99 -29.73
CA ASN A 324 17.60 -27.19 -28.90
C ASN A 324 16.84 -27.08 -27.57
N ASN A 325 15.66 -26.41 -27.59
CA ASN A 325 14.80 -26.16 -26.42
C ASN A 325 15.38 -25.22 -25.35
N PHE A 326 16.47 -24.50 -25.63
CA PHE A 326 17.03 -23.50 -24.74
C PHE A 326 16.51 -22.10 -25.06
N THR A 327 16.05 -21.38 -24.05
CA THR A 327 15.61 -19.99 -24.17
C THR A 327 16.32 -19.14 -23.11
N VAL A 328 16.76 -17.95 -23.52
CA VAL A 328 17.25 -16.89 -22.61
C VAL A 328 16.18 -15.82 -22.49
N LEU A 329 15.93 -15.37 -21.25
CA LEU A 329 15.10 -14.21 -20.94
C LEU A 329 15.90 -13.29 -20.03
N ASN A 330 16.01 -12.02 -20.40
CA ASN A 330 16.58 -10.99 -19.53
C ASN A 330 15.59 -9.85 -19.36
N LYS A 331 15.38 -9.44 -18.11
CA LYS A 331 14.58 -8.28 -17.75
C LYS A 331 15.44 -7.30 -16.98
N THR A 332 15.39 -6.03 -17.35
CA THR A 332 16.11 -4.97 -16.65
C THR A 332 15.22 -3.76 -16.44
N ARG A 333 15.41 -3.10 -15.29
CA ARG A 333 14.65 -1.90 -14.89
C ARG A 333 15.52 -0.96 -14.09
N TYR A 334 15.42 0.32 -14.41
CA TYR A 334 15.90 1.40 -13.56
C TYR A 334 14.71 2.26 -13.12
N THR A 335 14.63 2.50 -11.83
CA THR A 335 13.57 3.32 -11.20
C THR A 335 14.22 4.46 -10.43
N ASN A 336 13.74 5.68 -10.64
CA ASN A 336 14.12 6.87 -9.87
C ASN A 336 12.85 7.48 -9.26
N ILE A 337 12.90 7.72 -7.95
CA ILE A 337 11.75 8.22 -7.18
C ILE A 337 12.19 9.41 -6.34
N ASN A 338 11.49 10.53 -6.50
CA ASN A 338 11.53 11.65 -5.57
C ASN A 338 10.14 11.78 -4.95
N MET A 339 10.05 11.69 -3.64
CA MET A 339 8.78 11.68 -2.94
C MET A 339 8.79 12.65 -1.77
N ASN A 340 7.76 13.49 -1.71
CA ASN A 340 7.39 14.22 -0.51
C ASN A 340 6.27 13.49 0.20
N TYR A 341 6.32 13.48 1.52
CA TYR A 341 5.25 12.97 2.36
C TYR A 341 4.96 14.01 3.43
N THR A 342 3.76 14.56 3.40
CA THR A 342 3.29 15.53 4.39
C THR A 342 1.98 15.02 4.98
N GLY A 343 1.92 14.89 6.30
CA GLY A 343 0.75 14.33 6.97
C GLY A 343 0.57 14.84 8.39
N ILE A 344 -0.66 14.75 8.87
CA ILE A 344 -1.02 15.08 10.24
C ILE A 344 -1.26 13.79 11.00
N PHE A 345 -0.46 13.54 12.02
CA PHE A 345 -0.60 12.37 12.89
C PHE A 345 -1.02 12.80 14.30
N PRO A 346 -1.96 12.12 14.97
CA PRO A 346 -2.31 12.49 16.35
C PRO A 346 -1.12 12.23 17.29
N ALA A 347 -0.67 13.28 17.99
CA ALA A 347 0.35 13.16 19.04
C ALA A 347 -0.23 12.63 20.36
N GLY A 348 -1.55 12.55 20.45
CA GLY A 348 -2.35 12.02 21.55
C GLY A 348 -3.82 12.06 21.18
N GLY A 349 -4.74 11.72 22.09
CA GLY A 349 -6.18 11.94 21.92
C GLY A 349 -6.60 13.38 22.20
N PRO A 350 -7.85 13.77 21.87
CA PRO A 350 -8.44 15.03 22.34
C PRO A 350 -8.40 15.12 23.87
N GLN A 351 -8.00 16.28 24.39
CA GLN A 351 -7.93 16.55 25.82
C GLN A 351 -8.88 17.71 26.17
N LEU A 352 -9.42 17.70 27.39
CA LEU A 352 -10.08 18.90 27.92
C LEU A 352 -9.09 20.06 27.88
N ALA A 353 -9.52 21.23 27.44
CA ALA A 353 -8.65 22.39 27.26
C ALA A 353 -7.93 22.79 28.58
N ALA A 354 -8.64 22.70 29.71
CA ALA A 354 -8.08 22.97 31.04
C ALA A 354 -6.98 21.94 31.42
N ASP A 355 -7.17 20.66 31.10
CA ASP A 355 -6.21 19.63 31.41
C ASP A 355 -4.95 19.74 30.52
N PHE A 356 -5.13 20.04 29.23
CA PHE A 356 -4.02 20.32 28.34
C PHE A 356 -3.18 21.50 28.83
N ALA A 357 -3.83 22.61 29.19
CA ALA A 357 -3.14 23.79 29.73
C ALA A 357 -2.35 23.45 31.02
N ARG A 358 -2.95 22.68 31.93
CA ARG A 358 -2.28 22.21 33.15
C ARG A 358 -1.06 21.32 32.83
N ASN A 359 -1.19 20.43 31.87
CA ASN A 359 -0.08 19.57 31.42
C ASN A 359 1.08 20.38 30.77
N LYS A 360 0.78 21.56 30.23
CA LYS A 360 1.80 22.55 29.76
C LYS A 360 2.27 23.50 30.85
N GLY A 361 1.93 23.26 32.13
CA GLY A 361 2.38 24.04 33.29
C GLY A 361 1.61 25.34 33.50
N VAL A 362 0.43 25.49 32.94
CA VAL A 362 -0.41 26.70 33.13
C VAL A 362 -1.46 26.47 34.22
N GLY A 363 -1.56 27.39 35.17
CA GLY A 363 -2.54 27.30 36.26
C GLY A 363 -3.97 27.34 35.75
N ALA A 364 -4.91 26.70 36.52
CA ALA A 364 -6.30 26.48 36.12
C ALA A 364 -7.08 27.74 35.69
N ASN A 365 -6.75 28.91 36.24
CA ASN A 365 -7.43 30.17 35.92
C ASN A 365 -6.58 31.10 35.04
N ASN A 366 -5.40 30.67 34.64
CA ASN A 366 -4.40 31.55 33.99
C ASN A 366 -4.26 31.25 32.50
N TYR A 367 -4.82 30.15 31.98
CA TYR A 367 -4.72 29.85 30.57
C TYR A 367 -5.69 30.69 29.72
N GLN A 368 -5.25 31.00 28.51
CA GLN A 368 -6.07 31.59 27.47
C GLN A 368 -5.75 30.95 26.13
N TYR A 369 -6.80 30.57 25.43
CA TYR A 369 -6.69 30.13 24.04
C TYR A 369 -7.14 31.25 23.10
N SER A 370 -6.46 31.34 21.94
CA SER A 370 -6.89 32.22 20.85
C SER A 370 -6.68 31.54 19.51
N LEU A 371 -7.50 31.87 18.52
CA LEU A 371 -7.34 31.45 17.16
C LEU A 371 -6.12 32.15 16.55
N VAL A 372 -5.24 31.39 15.89
CA VAL A 372 -4.07 31.94 15.17
C VAL A 372 -4.53 32.84 14.03
N SER A 373 -5.61 32.44 13.32
CA SER A 373 -6.11 33.12 12.13
C SER A 373 -6.65 34.53 12.38
N SER A 374 -7.19 34.79 13.55
CA SER A 374 -7.87 36.08 13.89
C SER A 374 -7.36 36.75 15.18
N GLY A 375 -6.60 36.05 16.00
CA GLY A 375 -6.24 36.48 17.35
C GLY A 375 -7.42 36.47 18.36
N GLN A 376 -8.62 36.05 17.93
CA GLN A 376 -9.81 36.03 18.77
C GLN A 376 -9.63 35.01 19.90
N SER A 377 -9.92 35.48 21.14
CA SER A 377 -9.98 34.60 22.32
C SER A 377 -11.15 33.62 22.20
N VAL A 378 -10.88 32.34 22.48
CA VAL A 378 -11.84 31.24 22.42
C VAL A 378 -11.76 30.36 23.65
N SER A 379 -12.83 29.63 23.96
CA SER A 379 -12.92 28.70 25.08
C SER A 379 -13.33 27.32 24.56
N PRO A 380 -12.44 26.60 23.86
CA PRO A 380 -12.77 25.29 23.37
C PRO A 380 -12.95 24.30 24.53
N GLN A 381 -13.91 23.37 24.42
CA GLN A 381 -14.06 22.30 25.40
C GLN A 381 -12.90 21.30 25.31
N TYR A 382 -12.53 20.95 24.07
CA TYR A 382 -11.44 20.04 23.77
C TYR A 382 -10.44 20.68 22.83
N VAL A 383 -9.17 20.37 23.03
CA VAL A 383 -8.06 20.70 22.14
C VAL A 383 -7.33 19.42 21.72
N GLN A 384 -6.63 19.49 20.60
CA GLN A 384 -5.88 18.37 20.06
C GLN A 384 -4.46 18.81 19.73
N GLU A 385 -3.47 18.12 20.28
CA GLU A 385 -2.09 18.22 19.81
C GLU A 385 -1.87 17.22 18.66
N LEU A 386 -1.36 17.71 17.53
CA LEU A 386 -1.15 16.94 16.31
C LEU A 386 0.33 17.02 15.92
N GLY A 387 0.90 15.89 15.52
CA GLY A 387 2.20 15.85 14.88
C GLY A 387 2.07 16.23 13.41
N PHE A 388 2.81 17.25 13.00
CA PHE A 388 2.98 17.61 11.60
C PHE A 388 4.23 16.94 11.07
N TRP A 389 4.05 15.96 10.18
CA TRP A 389 5.14 15.20 9.60
C TRP A 389 5.46 15.68 8.19
N ALA A 390 6.72 15.98 7.98
CA ALA A 390 7.26 16.37 6.69
C ALA A 390 8.49 15.53 6.37
N ILE A 391 8.34 14.67 5.35
CA ILE A 391 9.38 13.75 4.93
C ILE A 391 9.73 14.02 3.47
N ASP A 392 11.02 14.09 3.18
CA ASP A 392 11.58 14.08 1.83
C ASP A 392 12.32 12.76 1.62
N LYS A 393 12.00 12.05 0.55
CA LYS A 393 12.61 10.76 0.24
C LYS A 393 13.11 10.69 -1.19
N GLN A 394 14.37 10.32 -1.38
CA GLN A 394 15.00 10.12 -2.67
C GLN A 394 15.42 8.67 -2.80
N MET A 395 14.91 7.98 -3.82
CA MET A 395 15.10 6.55 -3.98
C MET A 395 15.50 6.21 -5.41
N LYS A 396 16.42 5.27 -5.55
CA LYS A 396 16.87 4.73 -6.84
C LYS A 396 16.96 3.23 -6.75
N ASN A 397 16.57 2.55 -7.81
CA ASN A 397 16.65 1.09 -7.89
C ASN A 397 17.04 0.64 -9.30
N PHE A 398 18.04 -0.20 -9.40
CA PHE A 398 18.39 -0.95 -10.60
C PHE A 398 18.15 -2.43 -10.35
N VAL A 399 17.43 -3.08 -11.24
CA VAL A 399 17.14 -4.51 -11.18
C VAL A 399 17.47 -5.17 -12.52
N ASN A 400 18.07 -6.33 -12.45
CA ASN A 400 18.28 -7.21 -13.60
C ASN A 400 17.97 -8.66 -13.20
N ASP A 401 17.17 -9.35 -14.00
CA ASP A 401 16.85 -10.76 -13.86
C ASP A 401 17.18 -11.49 -15.16
N LEU A 402 18.23 -12.31 -15.13
CA LEU A 402 18.68 -13.12 -16.27
C LEU A 402 18.30 -14.58 -16.02
N GLN A 403 17.57 -15.16 -16.97
CA GLN A 403 17.03 -16.51 -16.89
C GLN A 403 17.46 -17.35 -18.08
N PHE A 404 17.85 -18.58 -17.82
CA PHE A 404 18.08 -19.63 -18.79
C PHE A 404 17.05 -20.74 -18.57
N ASN A 405 16.25 -21.02 -19.58
CA ASN A 405 15.24 -22.06 -19.53
C ASN A 405 15.57 -23.16 -20.51
N TYR A 406 15.54 -24.39 -20.04
CA TYR A 406 15.68 -25.61 -20.84
C TYR A 406 14.41 -26.43 -20.73
N LYS A 407 13.75 -26.65 -21.88
CA LYS A 407 12.56 -27.49 -21.98
C LYS A 407 12.93 -28.88 -22.47
N PHE A 408 12.45 -29.90 -21.78
CA PHE A 408 12.59 -31.32 -22.19
C PHE A 408 11.22 -32.00 -22.18
N ASP A 409 11.13 -33.26 -22.67
CA ASP A 409 9.82 -33.89 -22.92
C ASP A 409 8.86 -33.86 -21.74
N LYS A 410 9.35 -34.06 -20.51
CA LYS A 410 8.53 -34.16 -19.32
C LYS A 410 8.60 -32.95 -18.41
N GLY A 411 9.21 -31.84 -18.85
CA GLY A 411 9.28 -30.69 -17.98
C GLY A 411 10.21 -29.59 -18.44
N ASN A 412 10.64 -28.79 -17.48
CA ASN A 412 11.58 -27.70 -17.74
C ASN A 412 12.45 -27.41 -16.53
N ILE A 413 13.63 -26.84 -16.79
CA ILE A 413 14.55 -26.32 -15.78
C ILE A 413 14.78 -24.85 -16.09
N THR A 414 14.67 -23.99 -15.08
CA THR A 414 15.02 -22.58 -15.18
C THR A 414 16.11 -22.26 -14.17
N ALA A 415 17.27 -21.83 -14.64
CA ALA A 415 18.33 -21.25 -13.82
C ALA A 415 18.34 -19.74 -14.01
N GLY A 416 18.49 -18.98 -12.94
CA GLY A 416 18.49 -17.52 -13.02
C GLY A 416 19.51 -16.86 -12.12
N PHE A 417 19.90 -15.66 -12.53
CA PHE A 417 20.71 -14.74 -11.78
C PHE A 417 19.96 -13.41 -11.62
N TYR A 418 19.70 -13.05 -10.39
CA TYR A 418 19.00 -11.81 -10.04
C TYR A 418 19.96 -10.85 -9.36
N LYS A 419 20.05 -9.63 -9.89
CA LYS A 419 20.82 -8.52 -9.33
C LYS A 419 19.92 -7.35 -9.05
N SER A 420 19.99 -6.82 -7.82
CA SER A 420 19.39 -5.53 -7.49
C SER A 420 20.39 -4.64 -6.77
N SER A 421 20.33 -3.36 -7.06
CA SER A 421 21.10 -2.33 -6.36
C SER A 421 20.19 -1.13 -6.15
N TRP A 422 19.96 -0.78 -4.89
CA TRP A 422 19.04 0.29 -4.56
C TRP A 422 19.59 1.19 -3.45
N LYS A 423 19.04 2.38 -3.38
CA LYS A 423 19.38 3.41 -2.41
C LYS A 423 18.12 4.16 -2.01
N SER A 424 17.99 4.46 -0.72
CA SER A 424 16.97 5.35 -0.16
C SER A 424 17.63 6.34 0.79
N HIS A 425 17.42 7.62 0.57
CA HIS A 425 17.79 8.72 1.47
C HIS A 425 16.52 9.34 2.00
N GLN A 426 16.46 9.61 3.29
CA GLN A 426 15.30 10.15 3.98
C GLN A 426 15.69 11.31 4.86
N TYR A 427 14.98 12.43 4.72
CA TYR A 427 14.97 13.52 5.68
C TYR A 427 13.57 13.61 6.28
N TRP A 428 13.43 13.58 7.60
CA TRP A 428 12.16 13.65 8.30
C TRP A 428 12.22 14.73 9.37
N ASN A 429 11.29 15.67 9.33
CA ASN A 429 11.03 16.66 10.38
C ASN A 429 9.62 16.43 10.93
N TRP A 430 9.51 16.37 12.25
CA TRP A 430 8.24 16.27 12.96
C TRP A 430 8.14 17.43 13.95
N SER A 431 7.13 18.26 13.77
CA SER A 431 6.75 19.34 14.66
C SER A 431 5.37 19.06 15.25
N ASN A 432 5.06 19.60 16.43
CA ASN A 432 3.72 19.47 16.99
C ASN A 432 2.97 20.81 16.87
N ILE A 433 1.68 20.70 16.57
CA ILE A 433 0.76 21.82 16.46
C ILE A 433 -0.44 21.62 17.39
N LEU A 434 -0.99 22.71 17.89
CA LEU A 434 -2.19 22.73 18.74
C LEU A 434 -3.39 23.20 17.92
N THR A 435 -4.47 22.44 17.97
CA THR A 435 -5.68 22.73 17.20
C THR A 435 -6.94 22.55 18.02
N THR A 436 -8.08 23.08 17.53
CA THR A 436 -9.40 22.65 17.95
C THR A 436 -9.60 21.17 17.62
N ALA A 437 -10.29 20.41 18.48
CA ALA A 437 -10.57 19.00 18.29
C ALA A 437 -11.85 18.80 17.46
N THR A 438 -11.82 19.22 16.19
CA THR A 438 -12.95 19.15 15.24
C THR A 438 -12.47 18.67 13.86
N ASP A 439 -13.40 18.26 12.99
CA ASP A 439 -13.14 17.86 11.60
C ASP A 439 -12.83 19.06 10.67
N ARG A 440 -12.85 20.27 11.20
CA ARG A 440 -12.39 21.50 10.58
C ARG A 440 -11.44 22.21 11.54
N PRO A 441 -10.28 21.60 11.81
CA PRO A 441 -9.37 22.12 12.83
C PRO A 441 -8.87 23.52 12.48
N GLU A 442 -8.73 24.33 13.51
CA GLU A 442 -8.08 25.64 13.46
C GLU A 442 -6.91 25.65 14.43
N LEU A 443 -5.83 26.34 14.06
CA LEU A 443 -4.65 26.49 14.92
C LEU A 443 -4.98 27.36 16.14
N LEU A 444 -4.50 26.92 17.31
CA LEU A 444 -4.69 27.59 18.59
C LEU A 444 -3.38 28.07 19.18
N ASN A 445 -3.34 29.28 19.67
CA ASN A 445 -2.34 29.72 20.63
C ASN A 445 -2.83 29.47 22.07
N LEU A 446 -1.89 29.10 22.94
CA LEU A 446 -2.06 28.95 24.38
C LEU A 446 -1.08 29.84 25.11
N VAL A 447 -1.55 30.72 25.97
CA VAL A 447 -0.73 31.61 26.81
C VAL A 447 -1.06 31.45 28.30
N ASP A 448 -0.09 31.80 29.14
CA ASP A 448 -0.20 31.87 30.60
C ASP A 448 -0.38 33.33 31.03
N LYS A 449 -1.58 33.72 31.43
CA LYS A 449 -1.92 35.08 31.88
C LYS A 449 -1.37 35.45 33.26
N SER A 450 -0.78 34.50 33.98
CA SER A 450 -0.05 34.82 35.23
C SER A 450 1.29 35.48 34.98
N LEU A 451 1.78 35.40 33.75
CA LEU A 451 3.00 35.98 33.24
C LEU A 451 2.69 37.20 32.37
N ASN A 452 3.62 38.14 32.25
CA ASN A 452 3.49 39.24 31.29
C ASN A 452 3.87 38.74 29.88
N PRO A 453 3.39 39.39 28.81
CA PRO A 453 3.73 38.98 27.42
C PRO A 453 5.24 39.01 27.09
N THR A 454 6.03 39.67 27.89
CA THR A 454 7.49 39.75 27.75
C THR A 454 8.26 38.72 28.58
N ASP A 455 7.56 37.99 29.47
CA ASP A 455 8.20 37.02 30.34
C ASP A 455 8.53 35.71 29.56
N THR A 456 9.66 35.12 29.94
CA THR A 456 10.02 33.81 29.41
C THR A 456 8.93 32.77 29.70
N GLY A 457 8.53 32.03 28.66
CA GLY A 457 7.50 31.00 28.77
C GLY A 457 6.06 31.50 28.87
N TYR A 458 5.78 32.81 28.66
CA TYR A 458 4.43 33.36 28.60
C TYR A 458 3.56 32.62 27.59
N SER A 459 4.07 32.39 26.39
CA SER A 459 3.38 31.62 25.36
C SER A 459 3.81 30.14 25.40
N LYS A 460 2.85 29.24 25.32
CA LYS A 460 3.10 27.79 25.20
C LYS A 460 3.12 27.30 23.75
N THR A 461 2.80 28.22 22.82
CA THR A 461 2.81 27.96 21.37
C THR A 461 3.38 29.14 20.61
N TYR A 462 3.84 28.92 19.41
CA TYR A 462 4.23 29.94 18.45
C TYR A 462 3.42 29.74 17.15
N ASN A 463 2.46 30.66 16.87
CA ASN A 463 1.56 30.53 15.72
C ASN A 463 0.92 29.14 15.62
N GLY A 464 0.43 28.61 16.73
CA GLY A 464 -0.18 27.30 16.81
C GLY A 464 0.81 26.14 16.91
N VAL A 465 2.10 26.35 16.75
CA VAL A 465 3.15 25.33 16.92
C VAL A 465 3.43 25.17 18.42
N SER A 466 3.26 23.98 18.97
CA SER A 466 3.52 23.64 20.37
C SER A 466 4.89 22.98 20.59
N SER A 467 5.52 22.46 19.53
CA SER A 467 6.93 22.06 19.47
C SER A 467 7.45 22.29 18.06
N MET A 468 8.45 23.14 17.92
CA MET A 468 9.00 23.51 16.61
C MET A 468 9.77 22.37 15.94
N SER A 469 10.40 21.49 16.72
CA SER A 469 11.03 20.28 16.22
C SER A 469 11.01 19.21 17.30
N PHE A 470 10.02 18.34 17.25
CA PHE A 470 9.89 17.21 18.18
C PHE A 470 10.85 16.08 17.82
N LEU A 471 11.01 15.81 16.53
CA LEU A 471 11.93 14.81 16.01
C LEU A 471 12.49 15.29 14.66
N ILE A 472 13.79 15.05 14.46
CA ILE A 472 14.44 15.24 13.18
C ILE A 472 15.27 14.00 12.85
N ARG A 473 15.28 13.58 11.59
CA ARG A 473 16.05 12.42 11.13
C ARG A 473 16.62 12.70 9.75
N ASP A 474 17.91 12.43 9.58
CA ASP A 474 18.57 12.30 8.29
C ASP A 474 19.26 10.94 8.25
N SER A 475 18.85 10.10 7.30
CA SER A 475 19.35 8.74 7.20
C SER A 475 19.37 8.24 5.77
N GLN A 476 20.28 7.33 5.50
CA GLN A 476 20.40 6.67 4.21
C GLN A 476 20.62 5.18 4.39
N ILE A 477 19.95 4.40 3.54
CA ILE A 477 20.17 2.96 3.39
C ILE A 477 20.43 2.61 1.93
N GLN A 478 21.28 1.65 1.70
CA GLN A 478 21.58 1.07 0.39
C GLN A 478 21.54 -0.45 0.50
N GLY A 479 20.96 -1.12 -0.49
CA GLY A 479 20.97 -2.57 -0.63
C GLY A 479 21.64 -3.00 -1.93
N SER A 480 22.41 -4.07 -1.87
CA SER A 480 23.00 -4.77 -3.02
C SER A 480 22.72 -6.26 -2.89
N LEU A 481 21.83 -6.76 -3.72
CA LEU A 481 21.33 -8.13 -3.69
C LEU A 481 21.87 -8.90 -4.90
N ASN A 482 22.41 -10.09 -4.64
CA ASN A 482 22.93 -10.99 -5.66
C ASN A 482 22.41 -12.40 -5.37
N ASN A 483 21.54 -12.90 -6.22
CA ASN A 483 20.84 -14.13 -5.97
C ASN A 483 20.95 -15.06 -7.18
N ILE A 484 21.16 -16.30 -6.93
CA ILE A 484 21.05 -17.37 -7.92
C ILE A 484 19.88 -18.26 -7.56
N TYR A 485 19.16 -18.72 -8.55
CA TYR A 485 18.03 -19.62 -8.32
C TYR A 485 17.92 -20.69 -9.39
N LEU A 486 17.31 -21.80 -8.97
CA LEU A 486 17.00 -22.93 -9.85
C LEU A 486 15.55 -23.34 -9.58
N ASN A 487 14.79 -23.51 -10.64
CA ASN A 487 13.44 -24.08 -10.60
C ASN A 487 13.36 -25.27 -11.55
N VAL A 488 12.70 -26.32 -11.10
CA VAL A 488 12.47 -27.53 -11.88
C VAL A 488 10.98 -27.84 -11.85
N ASP A 489 10.39 -28.00 -13.01
CA ASP A 489 9.07 -28.56 -13.20
C ASP A 489 9.19 -29.89 -13.91
N TYR A 490 8.60 -30.96 -13.35
CA TYR A 490 8.70 -32.32 -13.91
C TYR A 490 7.35 -33.02 -13.84
N ASN A 491 6.88 -33.50 -14.97
CA ASN A 491 5.70 -34.35 -15.11
C ASN A 491 6.09 -35.83 -14.93
N ILE A 492 5.80 -36.39 -13.78
CA ILE A 492 6.06 -37.82 -13.48
C ILE A 492 5.17 -38.66 -14.39
N THR A 493 3.89 -38.26 -14.46
CA THR A 493 2.88 -38.79 -15.41
C THR A 493 2.14 -37.62 -16.06
N ASP A 494 1.19 -37.87 -16.93
CA ASP A 494 0.34 -36.82 -17.52
C ASP A 494 -0.54 -36.12 -16.47
N ASP A 495 -0.79 -36.78 -15.35
CA ASP A 495 -1.65 -36.26 -14.27
C ASP A 495 -0.88 -35.83 -13.03
N LEU A 496 0.33 -36.35 -12.79
CA LEU A 496 1.14 -36.01 -11.64
C LEU A 496 2.37 -35.18 -12.04
N SER A 497 2.43 -33.94 -11.57
CA SER A 497 3.59 -33.07 -11.72
C SER A 497 4.19 -32.70 -10.37
N VAL A 498 5.52 -32.55 -10.35
CA VAL A 498 6.28 -32.03 -9.21
C VAL A 498 6.99 -30.74 -9.59
N ASN A 499 7.11 -29.83 -8.66
CA ASN A 499 7.80 -28.56 -8.83
C ASN A 499 8.72 -28.33 -7.63
N GLY A 500 9.97 -27.98 -7.90
CA GLY A 500 10.94 -27.64 -6.88
C GLY A 500 11.69 -26.38 -7.24
N GLY A 501 11.96 -25.53 -6.25
CA GLY A 501 12.74 -24.31 -6.40
C GLY A 501 13.67 -24.09 -5.24
N ILE A 502 14.86 -23.59 -5.54
CA ILE A 502 15.87 -23.17 -4.57
C ILE A 502 16.44 -21.83 -5.01
N ARG A 503 16.65 -20.94 -4.03
CA ARG A 503 17.27 -19.63 -4.23
C ARG A 503 18.30 -19.40 -3.14
N TYR A 504 19.52 -19.12 -3.53
CA TYR A 504 20.56 -18.63 -2.66
C TYR A 504 20.64 -17.11 -2.80
N SER A 505 20.47 -16.41 -1.70
CA SER A 505 20.52 -14.95 -1.62
C SER A 505 21.76 -14.52 -0.83
N ARG A 506 22.52 -13.60 -1.41
CA ARG A 506 23.59 -12.87 -0.75
C ARG A 506 23.28 -11.38 -0.83
N ASP A 507 22.77 -10.84 0.27
CA ASP A 507 22.28 -9.50 0.37
C ASP A 507 23.19 -8.68 1.27
N PHE A 508 23.66 -7.55 0.78
CA PHE A 508 24.50 -6.62 1.51
C PHE A 508 23.77 -5.30 1.68
N TYR A 509 23.69 -4.82 2.91
CA TYR A 509 23.09 -3.55 3.27
C TYR A 509 24.12 -2.66 3.97
N LYS A 510 24.07 -1.36 3.71
CA LYS A 510 24.85 -0.34 4.39
C LYS A 510 24.10 0.96 4.47
N GLY A 511 24.45 1.78 5.44
CA GLY A 511 23.80 3.07 5.58
C GLY A 511 24.46 3.94 6.63
N TYR A 512 23.79 5.03 6.90
CA TYR A 512 24.11 5.93 8.00
C TYR A 512 22.86 6.58 8.56
N GLY A 513 22.96 7.06 9.79
CA GLY A 513 22.06 8.02 10.38
C GLY A 513 22.84 9.15 11.00
N VAL A 514 22.29 10.36 10.95
CA VAL A 514 22.85 11.52 11.63
C VAL A 514 22.39 11.50 13.08
N ASN A 515 23.30 11.63 14.02
CA ASN A 515 22.95 11.73 15.43
C ASN A 515 22.21 13.04 15.69
N THR A 516 21.21 12.99 16.54
CA THR A 516 20.44 14.17 16.96
C THR A 516 20.95 14.69 18.30
N THR A 517 20.79 15.99 18.49
CA THR A 517 21.00 16.70 19.76
C THR A 517 19.80 17.59 20.02
N THR A 518 19.80 18.30 21.15
CA THR A 518 18.76 19.29 21.48
C THR A 518 19.32 20.70 21.42
N ALA A 519 18.49 21.65 21.03
CA ALA A 519 18.78 23.07 21.06
C ALA A 519 17.54 23.86 21.49
N ASN A 520 17.79 25.05 22.09
CA ASN A 520 16.77 26.04 22.44
C ASN A 520 17.07 27.33 21.68
N LEU A 521 16.13 27.87 20.96
CA LEU A 521 16.34 29.09 20.17
C LEU A 521 16.55 30.31 21.06
N ASN A 522 15.78 30.41 22.16
CA ASN A 522 15.89 31.50 23.11
C ASN A 522 17.25 31.55 23.80
N ASN A 523 17.92 30.42 24.03
CA ASN A 523 19.25 30.36 24.67
C ASN A 523 20.40 30.57 23.68
N SER A 524 20.17 30.40 22.40
CA SER A 524 21.18 30.53 21.35
C SER A 524 21.29 31.94 20.78
N GLY A 525 20.42 32.85 21.18
CA GLY A 525 20.37 34.22 20.63
C GLY A 525 19.92 34.26 19.17
N LEU A 526 19.43 33.16 18.62
CA LEU A 526 18.95 33.09 17.24
C LEU A 526 17.61 33.85 17.11
N THR A 527 17.58 34.83 16.21
CA THR A 527 16.36 35.43 15.70
C THR A 527 16.12 34.88 14.30
N THR A 528 14.89 34.50 13.99
CA THR A 528 14.58 33.89 12.69
C THR A 528 14.44 34.90 11.56
N ASP A 529 14.13 36.14 11.88
CA ASP A 529 13.97 37.25 10.94
C ASP A 529 14.80 38.48 11.29
N GLY A 530 15.69 38.36 12.29
CA GLY A 530 16.51 39.47 12.80
C GLY A 530 15.74 40.47 13.68
N THR A 531 14.44 40.32 13.87
CA THR A 531 13.60 41.29 14.59
C THR A 531 12.80 40.66 15.75
N HIS A 532 12.59 39.33 15.77
CA HIS A 532 11.80 38.66 16.80
C HIS A 532 12.64 37.68 17.60
N SER A 533 12.51 37.77 18.93
CA SER A 533 13.06 36.80 19.87
C SER A 533 11.98 35.79 20.25
N PHE A 534 12.30 34.51 20.27
CA PHE A 534 11.41 33.46 20.77
C PHE A 534 11.52 33.25 22.28
N ALA A 535 12.19 34.11 23.02
CA ALA A 535 12.38 34.01 24.47
C ALA A 535 11.08 33.92 25.28
N THR A 536 9.95 34.39 24.71
CA THR A 536 8.63 34.39 25.38
C THR A 536 7.82 33.14 25.14
N THR A 537 8.30 32.17 24.32
CA THR A 537 7.60 30.90 24.05
C THR A 537 8.38 29.70 24.57
N THR A 538 7.67 28.62 24.92
CA THR A 538 8.26 27.31 25.22
C THR A 538 8.18 26.34 23.99
N ALA A 539 7.65 26.80 22.86
CA ALA A 539 7.51 25.97 21.68
C ALA A 539 8.86 25.59 21.02
N ASP A 540 9.89 26.35 21.30
CA ASP A 540 11.27 26.16 20.86
C ASP A 540 12.17 25.48 21.91
N ASP A 541 11.61 25.07 23.06
CA ASP A 541 12.36 24.36 24.09
C ASP A 541 12.68 22.94 23.65
N ASN A 542 13.93 22.51 23.88
CA ASN A 542 14.41 21.15 23.59
C ASN A 542 14.18 20.70 22.14
N MET A 543 14.31 21.59 21.17
CA MET A 543 14.18 21.24 19.75
C MET A 543 15.16 20.13 19.37
N ALA A 544 14.68 19.10 18.70
CA ALA A 544 15.52 18.12 18.07
C ALA A 544 16.24 18.75 16.86
N VAL A 545 17.57 18.69 16.84
CA VAL A 545 18.42 19.20 15.75
C VAL A 545 19.38 18.14 15.29
N LEU A 546 19.76 18.17 14.02
CA LEU A 546 20.81 17.29 13.50
C LEU A 546 22.16 17.72 14.08
N GLY A 547 22.85 16.76 14.65
CA GLY A 547 24.25 16.92 15.03
C GLY A 547 25.19 16.84 13.82
N ASN A 548 26.47 16.95 14.09
CA ASN A 548 27.52 16.83 13.08
C ASN A 548 28.17 15.44 13.01
N LYS A 549 27.70 14.48 13.78
CA LYS A 549 28.22 13.12 13.85
C LYS A 549 27.31 12.15 13.10
N TYR A 550 27.94 11.34 12.24
CA TYR A 550 27.28 10.27 11.49
C TYR A 550 27.62 8.92 12.13
N THR A 551 26.63 8.07 12.27
CA THR A 551 26.81 6.67 12.64
C THR A 551 26.61 5.81 11.39
N TYR A 552 27.72 5.21 10.92
CA TYR A 552 27.72 4.33 9.76
C TYR A 552 27.57 2.87 10.18
N TRP A 553 26.92 2.07 9.33
CA TRP A 553 26.70 0.66 9.57
C TRP A 553 26.72 -0.15 8.28
N ASN A 554 26.96 -1.46 8.41
CA ASN A 554 26.83 -2.43 7.33
C ASN A 554 26.31 -3.75 7.89
N TYR A 555 25.61 -4.52 7.04
CA TYR A 555 24.99 -5.77 7.41
C TYR A 555 24.95 -6.73 6.22
N ASP A 556 25.40 -7.96 6.41
CA ASP A 556 25.51 -9.00 5.38
C ASP A 556 24.58 -10.16 5.73
N ILE A 557 23.80 -10.62 4.75
CA ILE A 557 22.87 -11.73 4.90
C ILE A 557 23.11 -12.73 3.79
N SER A 558 23.36 -13.99 4.17
CA SER A 558 23.38 -15.10 3.24
C SER A 558 22.34 -16.13 3.67
N ARG A 559 21.37 -16.44 2.79
CA ARG A 559 20.26 -17.36 3.10
C ARG A 559 19.85 -18.17 1.87
N VAL A 560 19.32 -19.35 2.15
CA VAL A 560 18.66 -20.21 1.18
C VAL A 560 17.15 -20.18 1.40
N SER A 561 16.40 -19.94 0.35
CA SER A 561 14.96 -20.15 0.28
C SER A 561 14.68 -21.35 -0.62
N TYR A 562 13.68 -22.16 -0.29
CA TYR A 562 13.34 -23.31 -1.10
C TYR A 562 11.84 -23.62 -1.06
N THR A 563 11.36 -24.30 -2.09
CA THR A 563 9.99 -24.76 -2.20
C THR A 563 9.96 -26.14 -2.88
N LEU A 564 9.02 -26.96 -2.43
CA LEU A 564 8.73 -28.25 -3.04
C LEU A 564 7.22 -28.44 -3.13
N ALA A 565 6.71 -28.86 -4.28
CA ALA A 565 5.30 -29.07 -4.47
C ALA A 565 5.01 -30.24 -5.42
N ALA A 566 3.83 -30.81 -5.25
CA ALA A 566 3.26 -31.78 -6.18
C ALA A 566 1.82 -31.38 -6.53
N ASN A 567 1.41 -31.55 -7.77
CA ASN A 567 0.06 -31.33 -8.23
C ASN A 567 -0.43 -32.61 -8.96
N TYR A 568 -1.59 -33.08 -8.55
CA TYR A 568 -2.24 -34.26 -9.15
C TYR A 568 -3.59 -33.87 -9.76
N LYS A 569 -3.71 -34.03 -11.06
CA LYS A 569 -4.98 -33.85 -11.78
C LYS A 569 -5.80 -35.13 -11.61
N ILE A 570 -6.88 -35.06 -10.84
CA ILE A 570 -7.81 -36.18 -10.69
C ILE A 570 -8.55 -36.40 -12.03
N ASN A 571 -8.87 -35.30 -12.71
CA ASN A 571 -9.40 -35.29 -14.06
C ASN A 571 -9.21 -33.88 -14.67
N ARG A 572 -9.84 -33.59 -15.80
CA ARG A 572 -9.71 -32.30 -16.51
C ARG A 572 -10.20 -31.11 -15.66
N GLU A 573 -11.12 -31.29 -14.75
CA GLU A 573 -11.77 -30.22 -13.95
C GLU A 573 -11.29 -30.20 -12.50
N ASN A 574 -10.68 -31.26 -12.00
CA ASN A 574 -10.32 -31.47 -10.61
C ASN A 574 -8.82 -31.70 -10.44
N ALA A 575 -8.21 -30.97 -9.52
CA ALA A 575 -6.84 -31.18 -9.10
C ALA A 575 -6.66 -30.97 -7.60
N VAL A 576 -5.69 -31.66 -7.03
CA VAL A 576 -5.18 -31.45 -5.68
C VAL A 576 -3.70 -31.15 -5.75
N TYR A 577 -3.21 -30.30 -4.86
CA TYR A 577 -1.78 -30.07 -4.73
C TYR A 577 -1.36 -29.94 -3.27
N ALA A 578 -0.09 -30.18 -3.00
CA ALA A 578 0.54 -29.87 -1.74
C ALA A 578 1.83 -29.10 -2.02
N ARG A 579 2.17 -28.13 -1.16
CA ARG A 579 3.39 -27.33 -1.25
C ARG A 579 3.96 -27.03 0.13
N PHE A 580 5.25 -27.18 0.25
CA PHE A 580 6.05 -26.65 1.36
C PHE A 580 6.98 -25.55 0.84
N SER A 581 7.13 -24.48 1.62
CA SER A 581 8.02 -23.36 1.29
C SER A 581 8.72 -22.86 2.54
N SER A 582 10.01 -22.54 2.37
CA SER A 582 10.82 -21.86 3.38
C SER A 582 11.45 -20.62 2.74
N GLY A 583 11.32 -19.48 3.42
CA GLY A 583 11.83 -18.20 2.95
C GLY A 583 12.21 -17.28 4.10
N PHE A 584 12.70 -16.10 3.75
CA PHE A 584 13.08 -15.09 4.72
C PHE A 584 12.75 -13.69 4.23
N ARG A 585 12.78 -12.73 5.17
CA ARG A 585 12.80 -11.30 4.90
C ARG A 585 13.95 -10.67 5.69
N SER A 586 14.71 -9.81 5.05
CA SER A 586 15.73 -8.98 5.67
C SER A 586 15.09 -8.00 6.66
N PRO A 587 15.81 -7.52 7.69
CA PRO A 587 15.32 -6.46 8.57
C PRO A 587 14.87 -5.23 7.77
N ASN A 588 13.88 -4.50 8.25
CA ASN A 588 13.39 -3.30 7.59
C ASN A 588 14.28 -2.06 7.91
N GLU A 589 14.05 -0.93 7.20
CA GLU A 589 14.82 0.31 7.37
C GLU A 589 14.83 0.81 8.82
N GLU A 590 13.69 0.71 9.52
CA GLU A 590 13.55 1.14 10.91
C GLU A 590 14.42 0.31 11.86
N ALA A 591 14.48 -1.02 11.66
CA ALA A 591 15.31 -1.91 12.45
C ALA A 591 16.80 -1.56 12.34
N TYR A 592 17.28 -1.25 11.14
CA TYR A 592 18.67 -0.79 10.95
C TYR A 592 18.91 0.54 11.63
N TYR A 593 18.02 1.53 11.43
CA TYR A 593 18.18 2.85 12.01
C TYR A 593 18.20 2.82 13.55
N ASN A 594 17.27 2.12 14.17
CA ASN A 594 17.16 2.04 15.63
C ASN A 594 18.29 1.26 16.28
N ASN A 595 19.05 0.46 15.53
CA ASN A 595 20.14 -0.38 16.03
C ASN A 595 21.48 -0.08 15.36
N MET A 596 21.67 1.12 14.80
CA MET A 596 22.90 1.49 14.06
C MET A 596 24.20 1.25 14.87
N SER A 597 24.15 1.41 16.19
CA SER A 597 25.31 1.23 17.07
C SER A 597 25.58 -0.25 17.39
N ASP A 598 24.60 -1.14 17.24
CA ASP A 598 24.74 -2.56 17.57
C ASP A 598 23.76 -3.42 16.74
N LEU A 599 24.16 -3.76 15.53
CA LEU A 599 23.37 -4.57 14.61
C LEU A 599 23.25 -6.05 15.01
N SER A 600 23.92 -6.51 16.07
CA SER A 600 23.73 -7.87 16.59
C SER A 600 22.31 -8.11 17.14
N LYS A 601 21.61 -7.03 17.46
CA LYS A 601 20.22 -7.02 17.97
C LYS A 601 19.17 -7.31 16.90
N ILE A 602 19.50 -7.25 15.61
CA ILE A 602 18.54 -7.47 14.52
C ILE A 602 18.81 -8.82 13.83
N LYS A 603 17.74 -9.43 13.34
CA LYS A 603 17.80 -10.73 12.67
C LYS A 603 16.80 -10.76 11.50
N PRO A 604 17.07 -11.51 10.43
CA PRO A 604 16.08 -11.77 9.40
C PRO A 604 14.88 -12.52 9.95
N VAL A 605 13.70 -12.18 9.47
CA VAL A 605 12.47 -12.93 9.74
C VAL A 605 12.48 -14.20 8.88
N LEU A 606 12.28 -15.35 9.50
CA LEU A 606 12.23 -16.65 8.84
C LEU A 606 10.79 -17.13 8.76
N THR A 607 10.39 -17.67 7.61
CA THR A 607 9.03 -18.14 7.36
C THR A 607 9.03 -19.54 6.80
N ASN A 608 8.22 -20.44 7.39
CA ASN A 608 7.88 -21.73 6.77
C ASN A 608 6.37 -21.81 6.57
N GLN A 609 5.98 -22.36 5.43
CA GLN A 609 4.57 -22.53 5.07
C GLN A 609 4.33 -23.88 4.42
N LEU A 610 3.25 -24.54 4.87
CA LEU A 610 2.68 -25.73 4.25
C LEU A 610 1.29 -25.38 3.75
N GLU A 611 0.98 -25.72 2.52
CA GLU A 611 -0.36 -25.58 1.97
C GLU A 611 -0.79 -26.84 1.21
N VAL A 612 -2.08 -27.14 1.29
CA VAL A 612 -2.72 -28.17 0.48
C VAL A 612 -3.90 -27.50 -0.22
N GLY A 613 -4.07 -27.71 -1.50
CA GLY A 613 -5.14 -27.06 -2.25
C GLY A 613 -5.95 -28.07 -3.05
N TYR A 614 -7.28 -27.96 -2.99
CA TYR A 614 -8.20 -28.57 -3.91
C TYR A 614 -8.74 -27.54 -4.87
N LYS A 615 -8.75 -27.84 -6.16
CA LYS A 615 -9.24 -26.99 -7.24
C LYS A 615 -10.27 -27.74 -8.05
N TYR A 616 -11.41 -27.11 -8.26
CA TYR A 616 -12.43 -27.53 -9.20
C TYR A 616 -12.74 -26.38 -10.14
N TYR A 617 -12.56 -26.56 -11.43
CA TYR A 617 -12.86 -25.56 -12.46
C TYR A 617 -13.72 -26.16 -13.53
N SER A 618 -14.91 -25.62 -13.72
CA SER A 618 -15.84 -26.00 -14.75
C SER A 618 -16.34 -24.79 -15.55
N ARG A 619 -17.24 -25.00 -16.47
CA ARG A 619 -17.87 -23.89 -17.20
C ARG A 619 -18.86 -23.08 -16.36
N THR A 620 -19.44 -23.69 -15.34
CA THR A 620 -20.50 -23.08 -14.51
C THR A 620 -20.02 -22.73 -13.10
N PHE A 621 -19.03 -23.43 -12.59
CA PHE A 621 -18.60 -23.27 -11.21
C PHE A 621 -17.09 -23.48 -11.08
N ASP A 622 -16.44 -22.56 -10.42
CA ASP A 622 -15.03 -22.61 -10.07
C ASP A 622 -14.88 -22.50 -8.56
N ILE A 623 -14.09 -23.36 -7.94
CA ILE A 623 -13.76 -23.26 -6.52
C ILE A 623 -12.32 -23.70 -6.27
N ALA A 624 -11.64 -22.97 -5.40
CA ALA A 624 -10.39 -23.39 -4.79
C ALA A 624 -10.51 -23.31 -3.27
N VAL A 625 -10.13 -24.38 -2.58
CA VAL A 625 -10.10 -24.49 -1.12
C VAL A 625 -8.66 -24.81 -0.72
N ILE A 626 -8.05 -23.93 0.07
CA ILE A 626 -6.61 -24.01 0.34
C ILE A 626 -6.37 -23.88 1.85
N PRO A 627 -6.39 -24.97 2.62
CA PRO A 627 -5.85 -25.00 3.95
C PRO A 627 -4.34 -24.73 3.93
N PHE A 628 -3.88 -23.95 4.91
CA PHE A 628 -2.47 -23.61 5.08
C PHE A 628 -2.06 -23.54 6.55
N TYR A 629 -0.80 -23.79 6.78
CA TYR A 629 -0.14 -23.55 8.07
C TYR A 629 1.15 -22.77 7.85
N SER A 630 1.31 -21.65 8.54
CA SER A 630 2.49 -20.79 8.46
C SER A 630 3.08 -20.51 9.82
N THR A 631 4.41 -20.41 9.88
CA THR A 631 5.16 -20.00 11.06
C THR A 631 6.15 -18.92 10.70
N LEU A 632 6.30 -17.93 11.59
CA LEU A 632 7.35 -16.93 11.50
C LEU A 632 8.21 -16.98 12.74
N LYS A 633 9.52 -16.74 12.55
CA LYS A 633 10.50 -16.58 13.63
C LYS A 633 11.23 -15.27 13.49
N ASN A 634 11.63 -14.69 14.62
CA ASN A 634 12.37 -13.42 14.71
C ASN A 634 11.59 -12.22 14.17
N LEU A 635 10.27 -12.24 14.23
CA LEU A 635 9.50 -11.05 13.88
C LEU A 635 9.87 -9.94 14.86
N SER A 636 10.33 -8.80 14.33
CA SER A 636 10.57 -7.61 15.13
C SER A 636 9.60 -6.51 14.76
N PHE A 637 9.13 -5.77 15.72
CA PHE A 637 8.39 -4.54 15.54
C PHE A 637 8.79 -3.55 16.61
N THR A 638 8.74 -2.29 16.22
CA THR A 638 9.10 -1.18 17.08
C THR A 638 7.84 -0.52 17.59
N ASP A 639 7.67 -0.49 18.89
CA ASP A 639 6.66 0.36 19.52
C ASP A 639 7.25 1.76 19.68
N VAL A 640 6.53 2.77 19.16
CA VAL A 640 6.88 4.19 19.33
C VAL A 640 5.93 4.79 20.35
N TYR A 641 6.45 5.33 21.41
CA TYR A 641 5.69 5.95 22.49
C TYR A 641 5.42 7.43 22.23
N SER A 642 4.42 7.98 22.90
CA SER A 642 4.04 9.40 22.78
C SER A 642 5.15 10.38 23.20
N ASN A 643 6.12 9.93 24.01
CA ASN A 643 7.30 10.70 24.39
C ASN A 643 8.44 10.64 23.35
N GLY A 644 8.22 10.04 22.18
CA GLY A 644 9.22 9.90 21.12
C GLY A 644 10.22 8.75 21.31
N THR A 645 10.15 8.02 22.44
CA THR A 645 10.99 6.83 22.64
C THR A 645 10.46 5.64 21.86
N SER A 646 11.33 4.69 21.55
CA SER A 646 10.94 3.46 20.86
C SER A 646 11.55 2.21 21.53
N GLU A 647 10.85 1.10 21.45
CA GLU A 647 11.29 -0.19 21.96
C GLU A 647 11.08 -1.27 20.89
N ASN A 648 12.11 -2.10 20.68
CA ASN A 648 12.04 -3.26 19.80
C ASN A 648 11.57 -4.49 20.56
N LYS A 649 10.50 -5.12 20.07
CA LYS A 649 9.99 -6.40 20.58
C LYS A 649 10.17 -7.49 19.53
N PHE A 650 10.41 -8.70 19.98
CA PHE A 650 10.59 -9.86 19.11
C PHE A 650 9.55 -10.92 19.47
N ALA A 651 8.90 -11.45 18.45
CA ALA A 651 7.93 -12.52 18.59
C ALA A 651 8.11 -13.58 17.50
N ASN A 652 7.63 -14.78 17.77
CA ASN A 652 7.32 -15.76 16.75
C ASN A 652 5.81 -15.78 16.53
N THR A 653 5.35 -16.29 15.41
CA THR A 653 3.92 -16.48 15.17
C THR A 653 3.63 -17.81 14.51
N SER A 654 2.41 -18.31 14.70
CA SER A 654 1.87 -19.43 13.93
C SER A 654 0.47 -19.09 13.47
N ASN A 655 0.10 -19.54 12.27
CA ASN A 655 -1.24 -19.34 11.72
C ASN A 655 -1.70 -20.62 10.98
N LEU A 656 -2.80 -21.18 11.43
CA LEU A 656 -3.56 -22.19 10.70
C LEU A 656 -4.78 -21.53 10.10
N GLY A 657 -5.02 -21.75 8.80
CA GLY A 657 -6.15 -21.14 8.12
C GLY A 657 -6.59 -21.87 6.87
N VAL A 658 -7.70 -21.42 6.30
CA VAL A 658 -8.26 -21.89 5.03
C VAL A 658 -8.62 -20.69 4.19
N GLU A 659 -8.15 -20.66 2.96
CA GLU A 659 -8.54 -19.71 1.92
C GLU A 659 -9.59 -20.35 1.02
N LEU A 660 -10.60 -19.56 0.67
CA LEU A 660 -11.69 -19.94 -0.27
C LEU A 660 -11.72 -18.93 -1.40
N GLU A 661 -11.76 -19.40 -2.63
CA GLU A 661 -11.95 -18.60 -3.83
C GLU A 661 -12.96 -19.32 -4.74
N GLY A 662 -14.01 -18.62 -5.15
CA GLY A 662 -15.04 -19.23 -5.98
C GLY A 662 -15.69 -18.25 -6.95
N TYR A 663 -16.17 -18.80 -8.05
CA TYR A 663 -16.95 -18.10 -9.06
C TYR A 663 -18.03 -19.03 -9.62
N ALA A 664 -19.27 -18.59 -9.60
CA ALA A 664 -20.40 -19.35 -10.13
C ALA A 664 -21.10 -18.58 -11.25
N ARG A 665 -21.49 -19.30 -12.31
CA ARG A 665 -22.30 -18.83 -13.45
C ARG A 665 -23.56 -19.65 -13.49
N LEU A 666 -24.64 -19.10 -13.01
CA LEU A 666 -25.92 -19.79 -12.85
C LEU A 666 -26.94 -19.28 -13.87
N PHE A 667 -27.91 -20.10 -14.17
CA PHE A 667 -29.05 -19.78 -15.08
C PHE A 667 -28.57 -19.22 -16.43
N SER A 668 -27.63 -19.94 -17.09
CA SER A 668 -27.05 -19.53 -18.39
C SER A 668 -26.37 -18.18 -18.36
N ASN A 669 -25.63 -17.89 -17.27
CA ASN A 669 -24.93 -16.64 -16.99
C ASN A 669 -25.81 -15.43 -16.62
N VAL A 670 -27.11 -15.66 -16.30
CA VAL A 670 -27.96 -14.59 -15.76
C VAL A 670 -27.45 -14.16 -14.39
N LEU A 671 -27.06 -15.11 -13.53
CA LEU A 671 -26.50 -14.82 -12.21
C LEU A 671 -25.03 -15.25 -12.16
N GLU A 672 -24.16 -14.28 -11.91
CA GLU A 672 -22.73 -14.48 -11.61
C GLU A 672 -22.53 -14.24 -10.11
N VAL A 673 -21.82 -15.13 -9.41
CA VAL A 673 -21.44 -14.91 -8.01
C VAL A 673 -19.94 -15.09 -7.86
N THR A 674 -19.24 -14.05 -7.42
CA THR A 674 -17.83 -14.14 -7.01
C THR A 674 -17.80 -14.23 -5.49
N PHE A 675 -17.02 -15.15 -4.98
CA PHE A 675 -16.79 -15.33 -3.55
C PHE A 675 -15.32 -15.53 -3.26
N ASN A 676 -14.80 -14.85 -2.25
CA ASN A 676 -13.48 -15.10 -1.69
C ASN A 676 -13.49 -14.83 -0.18
N GLY A 677 -12.69 -15.58 0.57
CA GLY A 677 -12.64 -15.43 2.01
C GLY A 677 -11.51 -16.20 2.65
N THR A 678 -11.26 -15.87 3.89
CA THR A 678 -10.23 -16.51 4.71
C THR A 678 -10.73 -16.70 6.13
N ILE A 679 -10.54 -17.91 6.63
CA ILE A 679 -10.71 -18.27 8.05
C ILE A 679 -9.34 -18.65 8.56
N GLN A 680 -8.88 -18.04 9.66
CA GLN A 680 -7.53 -18.26 10.17
C GLN A 680 -7.46 -18.02 11.67
N ASN A 681 -6.40 -18.55 12.30
CA ASN A 681 -6.17 -18.39 13.73
C ASN A 681 -4.70 -17.98 14.01
N PRO A 682 -4.31 -16.74 13.68
CA PRO A 682 -2.95 -16.25 13.89
C PRO A 682 -2.69 -16.03 15.39
N LYS A 683 -1.61 -16.60 15.91
CA LYS A 683 -1.22 -16.51 17.32
C LYS A 683 0.24 -16.15 17.48
N TYR A 684 0.54 -15.34 18.48
CA TYR A 684 1.91 -15.17 18.97
C TYR A 684 2.41 -16.45 19.64
N LYS A 685 3.71 -16.67 19.53
CA LYS A 685 4.43 -17.81 20.10
C LYS A 685 5.75 -17.35 20.71
N ASN A 686 6.05 -17.84 21.90
CA ASN A 686 7.27 -17.47 22.64
C ASN A 686 7.42 -15.94 22.75
N PHE A 687 6.32 -15.25 23.04
CA PHE A 687 6.28 -13.79 23.12
C PHE A 687 6.18 -13.34 24.57
N THR A 688 7.25 -13.54 25.29
CA THR A 688 7.44 -13.15 26.69
C THR A 688 8.69 -12.28 26.81
N GLY A 689 8.73 -11.38 27.77
CA GLY A 689 9.88 -10.51 27.94
C GLY A 689 9.74 -9.55 29.12
N ARG A 690 10.60 -8.54 29.10
CA ARG A 690 10.60 -7.46 30.08
C ARG A 690 10.63 -6.12 29.34
N ASN A 691 9.73 -5.22 29.72
CA ASN A 691 9.70 -3.86 29.24
C ASN A 691 10.89 -3.05 29.77
N SER A 692 11.16 -1.90 29.17
CA SER A 692 12.22 -0.98 29.59
C SER A 692 12.06 -0.47 31.02
N ASP A 693 10.82 -0.43 31.53
CA ASP A 693 10.50 -0.07 32.93
C ASP A 693 10.72 -1.22 33.92
N GLY A 694 11.18 -2.40 33.45
CA GLY A 694 11.43 -3.57 34.27
C GLY A 694 10.21 -4.47 34.50
N THR A 695 9.01 -4.09 34.06
CA THR A 695 7.83 -4.95 34.13
C THR A 695 7.93 -6.13 33.17
N THR A 696 7.40 -7.29 33.54
CA THR A 696 7.35 -8.48 32.68
C THR A 696 6.06 -8.49 31.87
N PHE A 697 6.14 -9.01 30.65
CA PHE A 697 4.97 -9.27 29.84
C PHE A 697 4.96 -10.71 29.32
N ASP A 698 3.76 -11.26 29.15
CA ASP A 698 3.50 -12.54 28.50
C ASP A 698 2.30 -12.38 27.55
N TYR A 699 2.60 -12.42 26.26
CA TYR A 699 1.61 -12.35 25.18
C TYR A 699 1.54 -13.66 24.39
N ASP A 700 2.14 -14.73 24.91
CA ASP A 700 2.10 -16.06 24.26
C ASP A 700 0.65 -16.54 24.09
N GLY A 701 0.32 -17.05 22.91
CA GLY A 701 -1.03 -17.52 22.60
C GLY A 701 -2.05 -16.42 22.25
N ASN A 702 -1.72 -15.13 22.47
CA ASN A 702 -2.57 -14.01 22.04
C ASN A 702 -2.75 -13.99 20.53
N VAL A 703 -3.88 -13.42 20.08
CA VAL A 703 -4.16 -13.20 18.65
C VAL A 703 -3.21 -12.12 18.12
N VAL A 704 -2.64 -12.38 16.96
CA VAL A 704 -1.79 -11.40 16.28
C VAL A 704 -2.57 -10.12 15.98
N ARG A 705 -1.99 -8.96 16.31
CA ARG A 705 -2.62 -7.64 16.15
C ARG A 705 -3.06 -7.37 14.71
N ARG A 706 -4.18 -6.64 14.54
CA ARG A 706 -4.77 -6.13 13.30
C ARG A 706 -5.25 -7.22 12.32
N ILE A 707 -5.05 -8.48 12.58
CA ILE A 707 -5.39 -9.56 11.68
C ILE A 707 -6.73 -10.19 12.06
N PRO A 708 -7.75 -10.14 11.16
CA PRO A 708 -9.04 -10.77 11.42
C PRO A 708 -8.94 -12.29 11.36
N LYS A 709 -9.64 -12.98 12.25
CA LYS A 709 -9.80 -14.44 12.18
C LYS A 709 -10.67 -14.88 11.01
N PHE A 710 -11.58 -14.01 10.59
CA PHE A 710 -12.50 -14.27 9.50
C PHE A 710 -12.77 -12.98 8.71
N TYR A 711 -12.63 -13.04 7.40
CA TYR A 711 -13.01 -11.98 6.47
C TYR A 711 -13.37 -12.58 5.11
N PHE A 712 -14.31 -11.96 4.43
CA PHE A 712 -14.72 -12.40 3.11
C PHE A 712 -15.33 -11.28 2.27
N ASN A 713 -15.32 -11.49 0.96
CA ASN A 713 -16.09 -10.73 -0.02
C ASN A 713 -17.02 -11.68 -0.78
N ILE A 714 -18.26 -11.25 -0.98
CA ILE A 714 -19.19 -11.90 -1.89
C ILE A 714 -19.81 -10.84 -2.81
N SER A 715 -19.82 -11.11 -4.10
CA SER A 715 -20.32 -10.18 -5.11
C SER A 715 -21.23 -10.89 -6.12
N PRO A 716 -22.53 -10.99 -5.82
CA PRO A 716 -23.53 -11.41 -6.79
C PRO A 716 -23.76 -10.32 -7.84
N ALA A 717 -23.89 -10.73 -9.09
CA ALA A 717 -24.22 -9.85 -10.21
C ALA A 717 -25.27 -10.51 -11.10
N VAL A 718 -26.27 -9.74 -11.52
CA VAL A 718 -27.31 -10.17 -12.42
C VAL A 718 -27.15 -9.51 -13.78
N ASN A 719 -27.02 -10.31 -14.83
CA ASN A 719 -27.06 -9.86 -16.21
C ASN A 719 -28.54 -9.88 -16.66
N ILE A 720 -29.22 -8.73 -16.49
CA ILE A 720 -30.66 -8.57 -16.82
C ILE A 720 -30.88 -8.81 -18.31
N THR A 721 -29.98 -8.26 -19.12
CA THR A 721 -29.82 -8.55 -20.54
C THR A 721 -28.35 -8.78 -20.86
N LYS A 722 -27.95 -8.98 -22.11
CA LYS A 722 -26.55 -9.06 -22.51
C LYS A 722 -25.82 -7.73 -22.32
N GLU A 723 -26.57 -6.63 -22.35
CA GLU A 723 -26.09 -5.26 -22.24
C GLU A 723 -26.17 -4.73 -20.81
N TRP A 724 -27.18 -5.13 -20.04
CA TRP A 724 -27.48 -4.57 -18.74
C TRP A 724 -27.08 -5.52 -17.61
N ARG A 725 -26.11 -5.08 -16.81
CA ARG A 725 -25.61 -5.81 -15.64
C ARG A 725 -25.77 -4.96 -14.38
N THR A 726 -26.24 -5.55 -13.29
CA THR A 726 -26.23 -4.98 -11.93
C THR A 726 -25.50 -5.89 -10.98
N TYR A 727 -24.92 -5.32 -9.91
CA TYR A 727 -24.22 -6.11 -8.89
C TYR A 727 -24.36 -5.50 -7.50
N ILE A 728 -24.16 -6.33 -6.48
CA ILE A 728 -23.92 -5.94 -5.10
C ILE A 728 -22.53 -6.48 -4.71
N SER A 729 -21.83 -5.77 -3.87
CA SER A 729 -20.58 -6.21 -3.25
C SER A 729 -20.74 -6.11 -1.73
N TYR A 730 -20.45 -7.19 -1.05
CA TYR A 730 -20.49 -7.28 0.41
C TYR A 730 -19.13 -7.71 0.93
N ASN A 731 -18.48 -6.84 1.69
CA ASN A 731 -17.22 -7.10 2.38
C ASN A 731 -17.51 -7.23 3.88
N TYR A 732 -17.02 -8.29 4.52
CA TYR A 732 -17.06 -8.48 5.96
C TYR A 732 -15.65 -8.62 6.53
N TYR A 733 -15.37 -7.83 7.55
CA TYR A 733 -14.15 -7.92 8.35
C TYR A 733 -14.50 -8.29 9.78
N GLY A 734 -13.96 -9.40 10.26
CA GLY A 734 -14.15 -9.88 11.63
C GLY A 734 -13.43 -9.00 12.66
N LYS A 735 -13.76 -9.23 13.94
CA LYS A 735 -13.13 -8.61 15.10
C LYS A 735 -11.59 -8.83 15.07
N ARG A 736 -10.84 -7.79 15.42
CA ARG A 736 -9.38 -7.77 15.54
C ARG A 736 -8.98 -7.07 16.83
N PHE A 737 -7.67 -7.09 17.11
CA PHE A 737 -7.08 -6.33 18.21
C PHE A 737 -6.02 -5.39 17.67
N GLN A 738 -5.92 -4.19 18.22
CA GLN A 738 -4.91 -3.20 17.82
C GLN A 738 -3.53 -3.54 18.37
N ASP A 739 -3.49 -4.12 19.56
CA ASP A 739 -2.29 -4.34 20.35
C ASP A 739 -2.04 -5.85 20.62
N GLU A 740 -0.81 -6.18 21.00
CA GLU A 740 -0.36 -7.53 21.30
C GLU A 740 -1.00 -8.10 22.57
N ARG A 741 -1.44 -7.24 23.49
CA ARG A 741 -2.12 -7.61 24.75
C ARG A 741 -3.55 -8.09 24.51
N ASN A 742 -4.10 -7.82 23.30
CA ASN A 742 -5.49 -8.07 22.93
C ASN A 742 -6.51 -7.30 23.81
N VAL A 743 -6.17 -6.11 24.24
CA VAL A 743 -7.03 -5.24 25.07
C VAL A 743 -7.86 -4.31 24.20
N GLN A 744 -7.23 -3.58 23.27
CA GLN A 744 -7.93 -2.68 22.39
C GLN A 744 -8.59 -3.44 21.24
N VAL A 745 -9.92 -3.50 21.27
CA VAL A 745 -10.72 -4.18 20.25
C VAL A 745 -10.92 -3.26 19.04
N LEU A 746 -10.68 -3.81 17.84
CA LEU A 746 -11.17 -3.26 16.58
C LEU A 746 -12.43 -4.05 16.19
N PRO A 747 -13.63 -3.49 16.31
CA PRO A 747 -14.89 -4.19 16.06
C PRO A 747 -14.99 -4.75 14.63
N SER A 748 -15.81 -5.77 14.45
CA SER A 748 -16.16 -6.24 13.11
C SER A 748 -17.03 -5.20 12.41
N PHE A 749 -16.91 -5.15 11.08
CA PHE A 749 -17.77 -4.29 10.26
C PHE A 749 -18.10 -4.95 8.92
N SER A 750 -19.16 -4.42 8.29
CA SER A 750 -19.61 -4.81 6.96
C SER A 750 -19.65 -3.58 6.06
N GLU A 751 -19.12 -3.71 4.86
CA GLU A 751 -19.17 -2.66 3.84
C GLU A 751 -19.99 -3.17 2.64
N PHE A 752 -20.99 -2.39 2.23
CA PHE A 752 -21.80 -2.69 1.05
C PHE A 752 -21.47 -1.73 -0.09
N GLY A 753 -21.28 -2.30 -1.27
CA GLY A 753 -21.23 -1.58 -2.53
C GLY A 753 -22.32 -2.10 -3.47
N ALA A 754 -22.74 -1.27 -4.42
CA ALA A 754 -23.66 -1.67 -5.47
C ALA A 754 -23.34 -0.90 -6.75
N GLY A 755 -23.65 -1.48 -7.90
CA GLY A 755 -23.47 -0.77 -9.15
C GLY A 755 -24.26 -1.39 -10.29
N MET A 756 -24.36 -0.61 -11.37
CA MET A 756 -24.96 -1.06 -12.61
C MET A 756 -24.15 -0.60 -13.81
N SER A 757 -24.22 -1.34 -14.90
CA SER A 757 -23.62 -0.92 -16.15
C SER A 757 -24.50 -1.32 -17.35
N TYR A 758 -24.46 -0.49 -18.38
CA TYR A 758 -25.15 -0.70 -19.66
C TYR A 758 -24.17 -0.58 -20.80
N GLN A 759 -24.12 -1.58 -21.68
CA GLN A 759 -23.27 -1.64 -22.87
C GLN A 759 -24.08 -1.28 -24.10
N LEU A 760 -23.73 -0.19 -24.77
CA LEU A 760 -24.30 0.25 -26.04
C LEU A 760 -23.25 0.14 -27.14
N GLY A 761 -23.22 -0.96 -27.85
CA GLY A 761 -22.19 -1.22 -28.84
C GLY A 761 -20.79 -1.18 -28.22
N LYS A 762 -19.96 -0.21 -28.59
CA LYS A 762 -18.61 0.00 -28.08
C LYS A 762 -18.55 0.91 -26.83
N ILE A 763 -19.68 1.48 -26.41
CA ILE A 763 -19.79 2.41 -25.29
C ILE A 763 -20.37 1.69 -24.09
N ARG A 764 -19.72 1.80 -22.93
CA ARG A 764 -20.23 1.31 -21.65
C ARG A 764 -20.48 2.47 -20.70
N PHE A 765 -21.67 2.55 -20.16
CA PHE A 765 -22.05 3.43 -19.06
C PHE A 765 -22.01 2.62 -17.76
N ALA A 766 -21.51 3.21 -16.68
CA ALA A 766 -21.55 2.54 -15.37
C ALA A 766 -21.76 3.56 -14.25
N ILE A 767 -22.44 3.11 -13.19
CA ILE A 767 -22.59 3.81 -11.90
C ILE A 767 -22.21 2.82 -10.82
N ASP A 768 -21.31 3.24 -9.91
CA ASP A 768 -20.78 2.43 -8.82
C ASP A 768 -20.86 3.19 -7.49
N GLY A 769 -21.47 2.58 -6.48
CA GLY A 769 -21.52 3.08 -5.10
C GLY A 769 -20.66 2.23 -4.17
N THR A 770 -19.90 2.87 -3.30
CA THR A 770 -19.10 2.21 -2.25
C THR A 770 -19.59 2.66 -0.89
N ASN A 771 -19.53 1.75 0.11
CA ASN A 771 -20.02 1.97 1.48
C ASN A 771 -21.41 2.65 1.49
N ILE A 772 -22.36 2.16 0.70
CA ILE A 772 -23.65 2.81 0.42
C ILE A 772 -24.52 3.03 1.68
N PHE A 773 -24.27 2.26 2.74
CA PHE A 773 -24.96 2.43 4.04
C PHE A 773 -24.16 3.31 5.01
N ASN A 774 -23.05 3.90 4.57
CA ASN A 774 -22.20 4.79 5.35
C ASN A 774 -21.76 4.19 6.69
N THR A 775 -21.42 2.89 6.66
CA THR A 775 -20.98 2.15 7.85
C THR A 775 -19.69 2.73 8.41
N ILE A 776 -19.63 2.85 9.75
CA ILE A 776 -18.40 3.19 10.46
C ILE A 776 -17.64 1.90 10.75
N GLY A 777 -16.57 1.63 10.01
CA GLY A 777 -15.66 0.50 10.24
C GLY A 777 -14.26 1.03 10.48
N ILE A 778 -13.53 0.51 11.45
CA ILE A 778 -12.15 0.92 11.71
C ILE A 778 -11.16 -0.15 11.29
N THR A 779 -10.08 0.24 10.63
CA THR A 779 -9.04 -0.66 10.14
C THR A 779 -7.85 -0.71 11.09
N GLU A 780 -7.49 0.44 11.66
CA GLU A 780 -6.34 0.65 12.52
C GLU A 780 -6.72 1.59 13.66
N GLY A 781 -6.26 1.32 14.87
CA GLY A 781 -6.27 2.23 16.00
C GLY A 781 -4.87 2.78 16.27
N ASP A 782 -4.74 3.84 17.04
CA ASP A 782 -3.47 4.31 17.55
C ASP A 782 -3.35 3.97 19.04
N PRO A 783 -2.54 2.99 19.42
CA PRO A 783 -2.42 2.57 20.82
C PRO A 783 -1.81 3.64 21.73
N ARG A 784 -1.11 4.64 21.14
CA ARG A 784 -0.53 5.74 21.90
C ARG A 784 -1.56 6.78 22.35
N ALA A 785 -2.65 6.88 21.60
CA ALA A 785 -3.67 7.91 21.75
C ALA A 785 -5.03 7.35 22.21
N GLY A 786 -5.11 6.04 22.46
CA GLY A 786 -6.34 5.37 22.84
C GLY A 786 -6.46 5.12 24.32
N SER A 787 -7.67 4.76 24.74
CA SER A 787 -7.92 4.25 26.10
C SER A 787 -7.22 2.88 26.27
N PRO A 788 -6.54 2.63 27.38
CA PRO A 788 -5.95 1.31 27.68
C PRO A 788 -6.96 0.16 27.70
N THR A 789 -8.24 0.46 27.94
CA THR A 789 -9.35 -0.51 27.96
C THR A 789 -10.04 -0.68 26.60
N GLY A 790 -9.73 0.17 25.64
CA GLY A 790 -10.39 0.19 24.33
C GLY A 790 -11.73 0.93 24.29
N ASP A 791 -12.31 1.30 25.42
CA ASP A 791 -13.54 2.08 25.52
C ASP A 791 -13.25 3.57 25.78
N GLY A 792 -14.19 4.44 25.41
CA GLY A 792 -14.07 5.89 25.52
C GLY A 792 -13.52 6.53 24.26
N ILE A 793 -12.71 7.59 24.39
CA ILE A 793 -12.10 8.29 23.26
C ILE A 793 -10.94 7.46 22.73
N ILE A 794 -11.04 7.07 21.45
CA ILE A 794 -10.00 6.35 20.73
C ILE A 794 -9.55 7.15 19.51
N MET A 795 -8.29 7.00 19.11
CA MET A 795 -7.81 7.46 17.82
C MET A 795 -7.78 6.28 16.87
N ALA A 796 -8.55 6.35 15.79
CA ALA A 796 -8.65 5.23 14.84
C ALA A 796 -8.79 5.73 13.40
N ARG A 797 -8.51 4.83 12.45
CA ARG A 797 -8.62 5.11 11.02
C ARG A 797 -9.88 4.43 10.46
N PRO A 798 -11.00 5.18 10.28
CA PRO A 798 -12.22 4.62 9.72
C PRO A 798 -12.10 4.41 8.21
N ILE A 799 -12.87 3.46 7.67
CA ILE A 799 -13.08 3.30 6.23
C ILE A 799 -13.72 4.57 5.64
N MET A 800 -13.62 4.74 4.33
CA MET A 800 -14.19 5.89 3.64
C MET A 800 -15.71 5.88 3.72
N GLY A 801 -16.31 7.07 3.80
CA GLY A 801 -17.76 7.26 3.75
C GLY A 801 -18.37 6.84 2.41
N ALA A 802 -19.71 6.89 2.34
CA ALA A 802 -20.44 6.58 1.12
C ALA A 802 -20.03 7.49 -0.03
N ALA A 803 -19.76 6.88 -1.19
CA ALA A 803 -19.40 7.61 -2.41
C ALA A 803 -20.02 6.95 -3.65
N VAL A 804 -20.39 7.77 -4.62
CA VAL A 804 -20.95 7.33 -5.91
C VAL A 804 -20.06 7.84 -7.03
N ARG A 805 -19.80 7.01 -8.03
CA ARG A 805 -19.06 7.33 -9.24
C ARG A 805 -19.84 6.92 -10.47
N GLY A 806 -19.78 7.75 -11.50
CA GLY A 806 -20.31 7.46 -12.83
C GLY A 806 -19.19 7.44 -13.86
N SER A 807 -19.24 6.54 -14.82
CA SER A 807 -18.25 6.45 -15.88
C SER A 807 -18.84 6.14 -17.25
N ILE A 808 -18.16 6.65 -18.28
CA ILE A 808 -18.39 6.32 -19.68
C ILE A 808 -17.08 5.78 -20.24
N THR A 809 -17.14 4.57 -20.82
CA THR A 809 -15.97 3.92 -21.43
C THR A 809 -16.28 3.64 -22.89
N LEU A 810 -15.36 4.03 -23.78
CA LEU A 810 -15.40 3.72 -25.21
C LEU A 810 -14.27 2.74 -25.53
N ASP A 811 -14.59 1.59 -26.11
CA ASP A 811 -13.63 0.63 -26.67
C ASP A 811 -13.66 0.71 -28.20
N PHE A 812 -12.51 0.77 -28.88
CA PHE A 812 -12.42 0.93 -30.33
C PHE A 812 -11.27 0.14 -30.95
#